data_a73a903778e3b751c7c255be393a0fae
#
_entry.id   a73a903778e3b751c7c255be393a0fae
#
_cell.length_a   1.000
_cell.length_b   1.000
_cell.length_c   1.000
_cell.angle_alpha   90.00
_cell.angle_beta   90.00
_cell.angle_gamma   90.00
#
_symmetry.space_group_name_H-M   'P 1'
#
loop_
_entity.id
_entity.type
_entity.pdbx_description
1 polymer ?
#
loop_
_entity_poly.entity_id
_entity_poly.type
_entity_poly.pdbx_seq_one_letter_code
_entity_poly.pdbx_strand_id
1 'polypeptide(L)'
;MDSNSPKSLYKFDVVHINIRGVLANNDNLAEYLQELNYPEIITLNETKLAPEKRVTVNNYECVSRRETHRSYGSMILVRSDIGNVVEINNIKTRFMNDEIIGIEILETALHPGLKVFTMYNPPNKVPNADIFRYISNLSGKVILSGDFNCKNLSWGSTKTDRLGEDLQDLINENDLYILNDSSKTRCDPFSGKEEALDLILCNHENLSLFRGFWVGPPIGSDHFPIHSRQQFRSDPNPTSREKERRIESTDWKKFEQILNSSTSLAAPKTPTEADLVAENLTREITKAFQDSCPLQYKRQPYRTAFTPEIKAMVKEKRKLRRLKNAAMERNDITHVRHIMTKINRLGNDIKGLQKLERKHQLEKHCEQLSREVNPKKFFQTFKKVANPIINSEPTPSSFQIISDEFGNEAKTDQEKSDLFANRLEKVHQEPSYRGFNAEWKKSVDDHTTNNPGTFLVDPHSEYAVPEDGDDSPLLGEVTTQEIRYNLAKCKTKSAVGLDGISYGLLKKLPETYLKKIAGFLTICLRLGHFPSSWKHAKTILIPKPGKDSKQAKNHRPISLLSCLGKILERILADRLSKHLEQNNLFAKSQSGFRAKRMTTEQLLRLSEECHNAFKTQKVTAALFLDAEAAFDKCWHNGIRYKLRKNLKLPNRFIRIISSFLTDRTLQVFYRGCWSRKVGLQAGTPQGSPLSPLIYLIFVNDLPQEIVDLGLSLSQYADDTALWTAAYTVAFGISKLQKGLNFLEGWCRRWRVKLNGDKSKLLIISRLREKTSETPCLQLFDDIIKPVPTARFLGVEFDSRLNFAPHIQDINGRANKRLNVLRVLSRGGATPSTLTKLYGMYIRPLFEYGSAAFLAAPKNQLEKIQKTQNEAIRVSLRLPSYIRINLMHEAASMPKLQDRLTDLNKKLLLTIKQNNEHIEHLASDRSANSISPNIISPLDILL
;
A
#
# COMPACT_ATOMS: atom_id res chain seq x y z
N MET A 1 2.86 -43.58 -7.29
CA MET A 1 3.54 -43.32 -6.01
C MET A 1 4.97 -43.89 -6.12
N ASP A 2 5.88 -43.10 -6.70
CA ASP A 2 7.30 -43.45 -6.75
C ASP A 2 8.09 -42.41 -5.96
N SER A 3 8.50 -42.81 -4.75
CA SER A 3 9.18 -41.98 -3.75
C SER A 3 10.70 -41.99 -3.88
N ASN A 4 11.25 -42.08 -5.09
CA ASN A 4 12.71 -42.22 -5.32
C ASN A 4 13.28 -41.14 -6.29
N SER A 5 12.87 -39.88 -6.15
CA SER A 5 13.69 -38.81 -6.69
C SER A 5 14.84 -38.51 -5.70
N PRO A 6 16.10 -38.37 -6.16
CA PRO A 6 17.21 -38.10 -5.26
C PRO A 6 17.02 -36.73 -4.58
N LYS A 7 16.90 -36.71 -3.24
CA LYS A 7 16.84 -35.47 -2.46
C LYS A 7 18.08 -34.63 -2.74
N SER A 8 17.91 -33.41 -3.19
CA SER A 8 19.01 -32.49 -3.45
C SER A 8 19.61 -31.98 -2.13
N LEU A 9 20.94 -31.84 -2.09
CA LEU A 9 21.66 -31.29 -0.94
C LEU A 9 21.64 -29.75 -1.02
N TYR A 10 20.97 -29.11 -0.08
CA TYR A 10 20.92 -27.65 0.02
C TYR A 10 22.00 -27.13 0.97
N LYS A 11 22.77 -26.12 0.52
CA LYS A 11 23.79 -25.42 1.31
C LYS A 11 23.20 -24.15 1.89
N PHE A 12 23.43 -23.89 3.16
CA PHE A 12 22.93 -22.76 3.92
C PHE A 12 24.09 -22.06 4.64
N ASP A 13 24.31 -20.81 4.32
CA ASP A 13 25.47 -20.07 4.83
C ASP A 13 25.01 -18.98 5.82
N VAL A 14 25.63 -18.97 7.01
CA VAL A 14 25.51 -17.91 8.01
C VAL A 14 26.84 -17.15 8.06
N VAL A 15 26.77 -15.83 7.92
CA VAL A 15 27.95 -14.95 7.93
C VAL A 15 27.84 -13.98 9.09
N HIS A 16 28.87 -13.95 9.94
CA HIS A 16 28.96 -12.93 11.02
C HIS A 16 30.03 -11.88 10.71
N ILE A 17 29.74 -10.62 11.05
CA ILE A 17 30.64 -9.48 10.80
C ILE A 17 30.51 -8.44 11.90
N ASN A 18 31.59 -8.14 12.63
CA ASN A 18 31.66 -6.88 13.37
C ASN A 18 32.01 -5.76 12.36
N ILE A 19 31.00 -4.96 11.97
CA ILE A 19 31.09 -4.01 10.83
C ILE A 19 31.62 -2.64 11.19
N ARG A 20 31.73 -2.30 12.49
CA ARG A 20 32.19 -0.98 12.98
C ARG A 20 31.55 0.23 12.28
N GLY A 21 30.20 0.19 12.14
CA GLY A 21 29.43 1.25 11.52
C GLY A 21 28.91 0.88 10.14
N VAL A 22 27.64 0.39 10.11
CA VAL A 22 27.02 -0.11 8.88
C VAL A 22 26.83 0.95 7.80
N LEU A 23 26.56 2.22 8.17
CA LEU A 23 26.39 3.30 7.17
C LEU A 23 27.69 3.62 6.43
N ALA A 24 28.84 3.59 7.13
CA ALA A 24 30.13 3.86 6.54
C ALA A 24 30.62 2.72 5.63
N ASN A 25 30.23 1.48 5.95
CA ASN A 25 30.71 0.27 5.29
C ASN A 25 29.63 -0.41 4.41
N ASN A 26 28.46 0.20 4.20
CA ASN A 26 27.35 -0.39 3.46
C ASN A 26 27.70 -0.79 2.02
N ASP A 27 28.49 0.04 1.34
CA ASP A 27 28.91 -0.25 -0.04
C ASP A 27 29.89 -1.45 -0.09
N ASN A 28 30.80 -1.53 0.89
CA ASN A 28 31.72 -2.67 1.03
C ASN A 28 30.96 -3.96 1.38
N LEU A 29 29.98 -3.86 2.28
CA LEU A 29 29.11 -4.97 2.64
C LEU A 29 28.32 -5.46 1.43
N ALA A 30 27.68 -4.57 0.68
CA ALA A 30 26.87 -4.94 -0.49
C ALA A 30 27.72 -5.63 -1.58
N GLU A 31 28.95 -5.16 -1.80
CA GLU A 31 29.92 -5.77 -2.72
C GLU A 31 30.28 -7.18 -2.25
N TYR A 32 30.63 -7.29 -0.97
CA TYR A 32 31.03 -8.57 -0.37
C TYR A 32 29.92 -9.63 -0.46
N LEU A 33 28.68 -9.25 -0.17
CA LEU A 33 27.54 -10.15 -0.25
C LEU A 33 27.25 -10.62 -1.69
N GLN A 34 27.49 -9.76 -2.67
CA GLN A 34 27.38 -10.12 -4.08
C GLN A 34 28.45 -11.13 -4.49
N GLU A 35 29.68 -11.00 -3.98
CA GLU A 35 30.78 -11.95 -4.22
C GLU A 35 30.46 -13.34 -3.70
N LEU A 36 29.79 -13.41 -2.54
CA LEU A 36 29.38 -14.65 -1.90
C LEU A 36 28.13 -15.27 -2.54
N ASN A 37 27.60 -14.67 -3.60
CA ASN A 37 26.32 -15.05 -4.22
C ASN A 37 25.16 -15.01 -3.23
N TYR A 38 25.17 -14.02 -2.33
CA TYR A 38 24.11 -13.73 -1.37
C TYR A 38 23.82 -14.88 -0.38
N PRO A 39 24.64 -15.06 0.67
CA PRO A 39 24.39 -16.04 1.74
C PRO A 39 23.03 -15.81 2.42
N GLU A 40 22.49 -16.85 3.04
CA GLU A 40 21.11 -16.84 3.58
C GLU A 40 20.93 -15.87 4.74
N ILE A 41 21.88 -15.85 5.69
CA ILE A 41 21.80 -15.03 6.90
C ILE A 41 23.10 -14.26 7.13
N ILE A 42 22.94 -13.00 7.55
CA ILE A 42 24.04 -12.15 7.95
C ILE A 42 23.76 -11.57 9.32
N THR A 43 24.66 -11.76 10.22
CA THR A 43 24.65 -11.19 11.57
C THR A 43 25.69 -10.10 11.65
N LEU A 44 25.29 -8.90 12.13
CA LEU A 44 26.15 -7.72 12.23
C LEU A 44 26.24 -7.26 13.66
N ASN A 45 27.45 -6.96 14.14
CA ASN A 45 27.70 -6.26 15.38
C ASN A 45 28.32 -4.88 15.14
N GLU A 46 28.30 -4.02 16.13
CA GLU A 46 28.75 -2.62 16.08
C GLU A 46 28.17 -1.86 14.88
N THR A 47 26.86 -1.96 14.65
CA THR A 47 26.20 -1.28 13.53
C THR A 47 26.23 0.24 13.65
N LYS A 48 26.36 0.80 14.86
CA LYS A 48 26.42 2.23 15.19
C LYS A 48 25.31 3.04 14.52
N LEU A 49 24.13 2.44 14.43
CA LEU A 49 22.98 2.98 13.73
C LEU A 49 22.03 3.63 14.72
N ALA A 50 21.73 4.92 14.55
CA ALA A 50 20.77 5.63 15.38
C ALA A 50 19.34 5.07 15.16
N PRO A 51 18.44 5.15 16.19
CA PRO A 51 17.07 4.57 16.13
C PRO A 51 16.26 5.03 14.94
N GLU A 52 16.36 6.29 14.57
CA GLU A 52 15.64 6.89 13.45
C GLU A 52 16.27 6.59 12.07
N LYS A 53 17.52 6.12 12.03
CA LYS A 53 18.23 5.80 10.78
C LYS A 53 18.00 4.36 10.37
N ARG A 54 17.93 4.13 9.07
CA ARG A 54 17.77 2.82 8.45
C ARG A 54 18.83 2.57 7.39
N VAL A 55 19.17 1.31 7.23
CA VAL A 55 20.07 0.82 6.19
C VAL A 55 19.27 -0.16 5.33
N THR A 56 19.41 -0.04 4.02
CA THR A 56 18.90 -1.00 3.05
C THR A 56 20.06 -1.75 2.43
N VAL A 57 20.07 -3.05 2.59
CA VAL A 57 21.01 -3.97 1.94
C VAL A 57 20.25 -4.72 0.85
N ASN A 58 20.73 -4.64 -0.39
CA ASN A 58 20.03 -5.25 -1.53
C ASN A 58 19.90 -6.76 -1.33
N ASN A 59 18.72 -7.31 -1.67
CA ASN A 59 18.33 -8.72 -1.51
C ASN A 59 18.20 -9.20 -0.06
N TYR A 60 18.29 -8.32 0.93
CA TYR A 60 18.13 -8.67 2.33
C TYR A 60 17.06 -7.81 3.01
N GLU A 61 16.43 -8.41 4.01
CA GLU A 61 15.54 -7.74 4.95
C GLU A 61 16.13 -7.77 6.35
N CYS A 62 16.01 -6.66 7.09
CA CYS A 62 16.39 -6.61 8.49
C CYS A 62 15.23 -7.21 9.32
N VAL A 63 15.44 -8.39 9.87
CA VAL A 63 14.43 -9.11 10.66
C VAL A 63 14.51 -8.74 12.13
N SER A 64 15.70 -8.60 12.69
CA SER A 64 15.93 -8.21 14.07
C SER A 64 17.02 -7.15 14.17
N ARG A 65 16.82 -6.21 15.07
CA ARG A 65 17.76 -5.10 15.30
C ARG A 65 17.69 -4.66 16.76
N ARG A 66 18.83 -4.36 17.35
CA ARG A 66 18.95 -3.74 18.67
C ARG A 66 19.80 -2.47 18.58
N GLU A 67 19.32 -1.42 19.24
CA GLU A 67 19.92 -0.10 19.27
C GLU A 67 20.12 0.27 20.72
N THR A 68 21.31 0.08 21.27
CA THR A 68 21.58 0.35 22.69
C THR A 68 22.26 1.67 22.92
N HIS A 69 23.28 2.03 22.18
CA HIS A 69 23.98 3.31 22.29
C HIS A 69 24.65 3.62 20.95
N ARG A 70 25.02 4.88 20.70
CA ARG A 70 25.74 5.27 19.47
C ARG A 70 27.06 4.50 19.22
N SER A 71 27.55 3.75 20.20
CA SER A 71 28.80 2.98 20.14
C SER A 71 28.63 1.53 19.71
N TYR A 72 27.45 0.93 19.85
CA TYR A 72 27.17 -0.50 19.64
C TYR A 72 26.08 -0.74 18.60
N GLY A 73 25.28 -1.76 18.78
CA GLY A 73 24.13 -2.10 17.95
C GLY A 73 24.35 -3.39 17.17
N SER A 74 23.33 -4.25 17.19
CA SER A 74 23.33 -5.53 16.47
C SER A 74 22.20 -5.60 15.47
N MET A 75 22.39 -6.35 14.37
CA MET A 75 21.41 -6.50 13.30
C MET A 75 21.50 -7.91 12.68
N ILE A 76 20.35 -8.50 12.38
CA ILE A 76 20.26 -9.74 11.60
C ILE A 76 19.53 -9.43 10.30
N LEU A 77 20.22 -9.72 9.20
CA LEU A 77 19.72 -9.59 7.84
C LEU A 77 19.45 -11.00 7.29
N VAL A 78 18.30 -11.20 6.69
CA VAL A 78 17.89 -12.44 6.05
C VAL A 78 17.65 -12.20 4.58
N ARG A 79 18.08 -13.10 3.71
CA ARG A 79 17.86 -12.98 2.25
C ARG A 79 16.36 -13.01 1.95
N SER A 80 15.90 -12.09 1.11
CA SER A 80 14.47 -11.79 0.92
C SER A 80 13.64 -12.93 0.32
N ASP A 81 14.27 -13.97 -0.23
CA ASP A 81 13.61 -15.17 -0.76
C ASP A 81 13.38 -16.26 0.31
N ILE A 82 14.00 -16.12 1.49
CA ILE A 82 13.77 -17.01 2.62
C ILE A 82 12.48 -16.60 3.32
N GLY A 83 11.47 -17.45 3.24
CA GLY A 83 10.20 -17.27 3.91
C GLY A 83 10.18 -17.78 5.35
N ASN A 84 9.07 -17.49 6.07
CA ASN A 84 8.77 -18.08 7.37
C ASN A 84 9.84 -17.80 8.44
N VAL A 85 10.33 -16.56 8.51
CA VAL A 85 11.28 -16.10 9.53
C VAL A 85 10.58 -15.19 10.53
N VAL A 86 10.81 -15.40 11.81
CA VAL A 86 10.23 -14.60 12.91
C VAL A 86 11.33 -14.09 13.84
N GLU A 87 11.12 -12.91 14.41
CA GLU A 87 11.99 -12.38 15.44
C GLU A 87 11.67 -13.02 16.81
N ILE A 88 12.72 -13.39 17.56
CA ILE A 88 12.58 -13.90 18.93
C ILE A 88 12.52 -12.71 19.88
N ASN A 89 11.32 -12.12 20.04
CA ASN A 89 11.13 -10.86 20.76
C ASN A 89 11.45 -10.94 22.27
N ASN A 90 11.20 -12.08 22.91
CA ASN A 90 11.41 -12.25 24.35
C ASN A 90 12.88 -12.15 24.77
N ILE A 91 13.83 -12.38 23.86
CA ILE A 91 15.26 -12.29 24.19
C ILE A 91 15.70 -10.85 24.50
N LYS A 92 15.15 -9.88 23.76
CA LYS A 92 15.45 -8.46 23.98
C LYS A 92 14.96 -7.94 25.33
N THR A 93 13.77 -8.38 25.73
CA THR A 93 13.15 -7.99 27.01
C THR A 93 13.75 -8.73 28.19
N ARG A 94 14.14 -10.00 27.99
CA ARG A 94 14.77 -10.84 29.03
C ARG A 94 16.19 -10.39 29.37
N PHE A 95 16.96 -9.98 28.38
CA PHE A 95 18.37 -9.57 28.51
C PHE A 95 18.55 -8.09 28.13
N MET A 96 17.84 -7.18 28.84
CA MET A 96 17.84 -5.76 28.49
C MET A 96 19.20 -5.08 28.58
N ASN A 97 20.11 -5.58 29.43
CA ASN A 97 21.46 -5.01 29.62
C ASN A 97 22.53 -5.66 28.72
N ASP A 98 22.16 -6.62 27.90
CA ASP A 98 23.07 -7.35 27.02
C ASP A 98 22.73 -7.12 25.56
N GLU A 99 23.74 -7.05 24.71
CA GLU A 99 23.60 -6.79 23.28
C GLU A 99 23.38 -8.12 22.53
N ILE A 100 22.18 -8.68 22.68
CA ILE A 100 21.78 -9.93 22.01
C ILE A 100 20.45 -9.79 21.29
N ILE A 101 20.34 -10.40 20.10
CA ILE A 101 19.13 -10.52 19.31
C ILE A 101 19.07 -11.91 18.66
N GLY A 102 17.87 -12.34 18.28
CA GLY A 102 17.66 -13.66 17.68
C GLY A 102 16.50 -13.72 16.70
N ILE A 103 16.58 -14.64 15.77
CA ILE A 103 15.54 -14.98 14.81
C ILE A 103 15.31 -16.48 14.78
N GLU A 104 14.12 -16.89 14.38
CA GLU A 104 13.80 -18.30 14.11
C GLU A 104 13.32 -18.44 12.66
N ILE A 105 13.97 -19.33 11.92
CA ILE A 105 13.48 -19.83 10.63
C ILE A 105 12.61 -21.04 10.94
N LEU A 106 11.33 -20.93 10.63
CA LEU A 106 10.39 -22.02 10.89
C LEU A 106 10.62 -23.17 9.90
N GLU A 107 10.43 -24.40 10.38
CA GLU A 107 10.60 -25.58 9.55
C GLU A 107 9.59 -25.63 8.40
N THR A 108 10.09 -25.91 7.21
CA THR A 108 9.30 -26.08 5.99
C THR A 108 9.88 -27.23 5.17
N ALA A 109 9.19 -27.66 4.12
CA ALA A 109 9.74 -28.66 3.17
C ALA A 109 11.06 -28.22 2.52
N LEU A 110 11.38 -26.92 2.53
CA LEU A 110 12.57 -26.34 1.89
C LEU A 110 13.66 -25.94 2.90
N HIS A 111 13.29 -25.60 4.14
CA HIS A 111 14.22 -25.15 5.17
C HIS A 111 13.99 -25.92 6.47
N PRO A 112 15.04 -26.48 7.10
CA PRO A 112 14.93 -27.01 8.44
C PRO A 112 14.72 -25.86 9.44
N GLY A 113 14.00 -26.10 10.50
CA GLY A 113 13.90 -25.15 11.60
C GLY A 113 15.30 -24.78 12.13
N LEU A 114 15.62 -23.49 12.20
CA LEU A 114 16.92 -22.98 12.66
C LEU A 114 16.74 -21.69 13.45
N LYS A 115 17.29 -21.65 14.66
CA LYS A 115 17.35 -20.43 15.48
C LYS A 115 18.74 -19.81 15.36
N VAL A 116 18.82 -18.54 14.99
CA VAL A 116 20.08 -17.82 14.82
C VAL A 116 20.11 -16.60 15.72
N PHE A 117 21.14 -16.54 16.56
CA PHE A 117 21.41 -15.45 17.47
C PHE A 117 22.69 -14.72 17.11
N THR A 118 22.77 -13.45 17.44
CA THR A 118 24.02 -12.70 17.45
C THR A 118 24.12 -11.90 18.74
N MET A 119 25.32 -11.93 19.34
CA MET A 119 25.60 -11.13 20.52
C MET A 119 26.90 -10.33 20.33
N TYR A 120 26.96 -9.20 20.99
CA TYR A 120 28.17 -8.40 21.16
C TYR A 120 28.49 -8.29 22.66
N ASN A 121 29.66 -8.77 23.03
CA ASN A 121 30.13 -8.61 24.40
C ASN A 121 31.18 -7.50 24.45
N PRO A 122 30.92 -6.37 25.14
CA PRO A 122 31.89 -5.28 25.25
C PRO A 122 33.22 -5.75 25.86
N PRO A 123 34.36 -5.12 25.49
CA PRO A 123 35.63 -5.41 26.12
C PRO A 123 35.57 -5.28 27.64
N ASN A 124 36.24 -6.17 28.34
CA ASN A 124 36.32 -6.25 29.81
C ASN A 124 34.99 -6.58 30.54
N LYS A 125 33.95 -6.98 29.82
CA LYS A 125 32.70 -7.47 30.42
C LYS A 125 32.68 -8.99 30.43
N VAL A 126 32.37 -9.59 31.58
CA VAL A 126 32.15 -11.03 31.70
C VAL A 126 30.90 -11.39 30.90
N PRO A 127 30.93 -12.42 30.04
CA PRO A 127 29.76 -12.89 29.32
C PRO A 127 28.65 -13.34 30.29
N ASN A 128 27.40 -12.99 29.98
CA ASN A 128 26.27 -13.32 30.86
C ASN A 128 25.89 -14.81 30.73
N ALA A 129 26.13 -15.59 31.80
CA ALA A 129 25.85 -17.02 31.86
C ALA A 129 24.38 -17.40 31.58
N ASP A 130 23.43 -16.55 31.95
CA ASP A 130 22.01 -16.82 31.72
C ASP A 130 21.64 -16.81 30.23
N ILE A 131 22.39 -16.09 29.40
CA ILE A 131 22.22 -16.14 27.93
C ILE A 131 22.57 -17.53 27.41
N PHE A 132 23.71 -18.10 27.82
CA PHE A 132 24.16 -19.41 27.37
C PHE A 132 23.20 -20.50 27.86
N ARG A 133 22.77 -20.45 29.12
CA ARG A 133 21.75 -21.34 29.66
C ARG A 133 20.40 -21.24 28.95
N TYR A 134 19.99 -20.00 28.56
CA TYR A 134 18.76 -19.80 27.80
C TYR A 134 18.87 -20.43 26.40
N ILE A 135 19.99 -20.21 25.72
CA ILE A 135 20.21 -20.71 24.36
C ILE A 135 20.33 -22.25 24.33
N SER A 136 21.04 -22.86 25.28
CA SER A 136 21.19 -24.32 25.37
C SER A 136 19.88 -25.06 25.66
N ASN A 137 18.96 -24.43 26.38
CA ASN A 137 17.64 -24.98 26.68
C ASN A 137 16.60 -24.84 25.56
N LEU A 138 16.96 -24.20 24.44
CA LEU A 138 16.06 -24.07 23.30
C LEU A 138 16.04 -25.40 22.51
N SER A 139 14.84 -25.89 22.23
CA SER A 139 14.67 -27.06 21.34
C SER A 139 15.01 -26.69 19.88
N GLY A 140 15.52 -27.70 19.14
CA GLY A 140 15.86 -27.56 17.73
C GLY A 140 17.28 -27.01 17.48
N LYS A 141 17.59 -26.73 16.24
CA LYS A 141 18.93 -26.33 15.78
C LYS A 141 19.21 -24.88 16.14
N VAL A 142 20.35 -24.60 16.76
CA VAL A 142 20.72 -23.27 17.22
C VAL A 142 22.11 -22.87 16.72
N ILE A 143 22.27 -21.64 16.29
CA ILE A 143 23.55 -20.96 16.00
C ILE A 143 23.59 -19.66 16.82
N LEU A 144 24.69 -19.43 17.52
CA LEU A 144 25.03 -18.17 18.17
C LEU A 144 26.33 -17.65 17.55
N SER A 145 26.29 -16.48 16.95
CA SER A 145 27.46 -15.79 16.40
C SER A 145 27.70 -14.48 17.14
N GLY A 146 28.95 -14.00 17.19
CA GLY A 146 29.21 -12.71 17.80
C GLY A 146 30.67 -12.36 17.99
N ASP A 147 30.92 -11.10 18.35
CA ASP A 147 32.18 -10.63 18.89
C ASP A 147 32.12 -10.74 20.42
N PHE A 148 32.85 -11.67 20.96
CA PHE A 148 32.86 -11.96 22.41
C PHE A 148 33.92 -11.16 23.17
N ASN A 149 34.91 -10.57 22.48
CA ASN A 149 36.04 -9.85 23.06
C ASN A 149 36.77 -10.64 24.17
N CYS A 150 36.80 -11.98 24.07
CA CYS A 150 37.43 -12.92 24.98
C CYS A 150 38.56 -13.66 24.25
N LYS A 151 39.70 -13.93 24.92
CA LYS A 151 40.86 -14.53 24.30
C LYS A 151 41.11 -15.93 24.91
N ASN A 152 41.18 -16.97 24.06
CA ASN A 152 41.57 -18.31 24.49
C ASN A 152 42.32 -19.01 23.36
N LEU A 153 43.33 -19.77 23.72
CA LEU A 153 44.14 -20.57 22.78
C LEU A 153 43.30 -21.64 22.06
N SER A 154 42.24 -22.15 22.69
CA SER A 154 41.40 -23.21 22.11
C SER A 154 40.66 -22.78 20.84
N TRP A 155 40.33 -21.49 20.64
CA TRP A 155 39.72 -20.99 19.42
C TRP A 155 40.62 -20.08 18.59
N GLY A 156 41.94 -20.08 18.91
CA GLY A 156 42.92 -19.46 18.06
C GLY A 156 43.39 -18.06 18.49
N SER A 157 43.11 -17.55 19.69
CA SER A 157 43.74 -16.31 20.17
C SER A 157 45.21 -16.52 20.53
N THR A 158 45.97 -15.47 20.67
CA THR A 158 47.42 -15.54 20.96
C THR A 158 47.73 -15.91 22.42
N LYS A 159 46.78 -15.70 23.33
CA LYS A 159 46.83 -16.05 24.75
C LYS A 159 45.46 -16.36 25.29
N THR A 160 45.41 -17.01 26.42
CA THR A 160 44.17 -17.12 27.21
C THR A 160 44.15 -15.99 28.25
N ASP A 161 43.05 -15.26 28.32
CA ASP A 161 42.77 -14.30 29.40
C ASP A 161 41.62 -14.85 30.29
N ARG A 162 41.39 -14.23 31.45
CA ARG A 162 40.35 -14.67 32.38
C ARG A 162 38.97 -14.74 31.74
N LEU A 163 38.62 -13.73 30.94
CA LEU A 163 37.33 -13.73 30.24
C LEU A 163 37.20 -14.86 29.22
N GLY A 164 38.33 -15.30 28.64
CA GLY A 164 38.37 -16.44 27.76
C GLY A 164 38.24 -17.78 28.50
N GLU A 165 38.77 -17.89 29.74
CA GLU A 165 38.51 -19.03 30.61
C GLU A 165 37.04 -19.08 30.98
N ASP A 166 36.49 -17.98 31.51
CA ASP A 166 35.08 -17.87 31.89
C ASP A 166 34.14 -18.23 30.72
N LEU A 167 34.44 -17.78 29.50
CA LEU A 167 33.66 -18.11 28.31
C LEU A 167 33.78 -19.58 27.92
N GLN A 168 34.96 -20.15 28.03
CA GLN A 168 35.18 -21.59 27.74
C GLN A 168 34.38 -22.46 28.71
N ASP A 169 34.36 -22.12 29.98
CA ASP A 169 33.58 -22.80 31.00
C ASP A 169 32.10 -22.73 30.70
N LEU A 170 31.56 -21.52 30.36
CA LEU A 170 30.18 -21.34 29.95
C LEU A 170 29.79 -22.16 28.72
N ILE A 171 30.66 -22.24 27.72
CA ILE A 171 30.44 -23.06 26.51
C ILE A 171 30.33 -24.53 26.87
N ASN A 172 31.28 -25.02 27.71
CA ASN A 172 31.31 -26.41 28.14
C ASN A 172 30.13 -26.80 29.04
N GLU A 173 29.77 -25.95 30.00
CA GLU A 173 28.64 -26.16 30.93
C GLU A 173 27.28 -26.22 30.23
N ASN A 174 27.18 -25.61 29.04
CA ASN A 174 25.92 -25.48 28.31
C ASN A 174 25.89 -26.32 27.01
N ASP A 175 26.78 -27.32 26.85
CA ASP A 175 26.83 -28.21 25.70
C ASP A 175 26.83 -27.51 24.34
N LEU A 176 27.55 -26.37 24.25
CA LEU A 176 27.73 -25.64 23.01
C LEU A 176 29.08 -26.00 22.36
N TYR A 177 29.12 -25.96 21.05
CA TYR A 177 30.29 -26.32 20.25
C TYR A 177 30.82 -25.13 19.46
N ILE A 178 32.12 -24.86 19.53
CA ILE A 178 32.80 -23.82 18.77
C ILE A 178 33.03 -24.34 17.35
N LEU A 179 32.58 -23.58 16.34
CA LEU A 179 32.76 -23.95 14.93
C LEU A 179 34.01 -23.35 14.30
N ASN A 180 34.69 -22.44 14.97
CA ASN A 180 35.92 -21.80 14.50
C ASN A 180 37.05 -22.81 14.37
N ASP A 181 37.91 -22.64 13.35
CA ASP A 181 39.06 -23.50 13.02
C ASP A 181 40.41 -22.97 13.53
N SER A 182 40.40 -22.07 14.51
CA SER A 182 41.54 -21.34 15.06
C SER A 182 42.07 -20.22 14.16
N SER A 183 41.46 -19.94 13.06
CA SER A 183 41.80 -18.78 12.22
C SER A 183 41.55 -17.44 12.97
N LYS A 184 42.39 -16.45 12.70
CA LYS A 184 42.26 -15.12 13.29
C LYS A 184 41.11 -14.37 12.70
N THR A 185 40.29 -13.69 13.53
CA THR A 185 39.10 -12.99 13.11
C THR A 185 39.23 -11.47 13.19
N ARG A 186 40.29 -10.95 13.83
CA ARG A 186 40.56 -9.53 13.97
C ARG A 186 42.05 -9.25 13.81
N CYS A 187 42.38 -8.12 13.16
CA CYS A 187 43.75 -7.59 13.09
C CYS A 187 43.77 -6.15 13.61
N ASP A 188 44.48 -5.92 14.68
CA ASP A 188 44.63 -4.57 15.22
C ASP A 188 45.37 -3.67 14.20
N PRO A 189 44.79 -2.54 13.78
CA PRO A 189 45.32 -1.74 12.70
C PRO A 189 46.60 -0.95 13.06
N PHE A 190 46.93 -0.82 14.36
CA PHE A 190 48.11 -0.09 14.83
C PHE A 190 49.27 -1.03 15.13
N SER A 191 49.04 -2.14 15.83
CA SER A 191 50.04 -3.09 16.24
C SER A 191 50.24 -4.25 15.27
N GLY A 192 49.31 -4.47 14.33
CA GLY A 192 49.28 -5.63 13.44
C GLY A 192 49.01 -6.95 14.16
N LYS A 193 48.72 -6.95 15.46
CA LYS A 193 48.38 -8.15 16.22
C LYS A 193 47.08 -8.76 15.75
N GLU A 194 47.08 -10.04 15.51
CA GLU A 194 45.89 -10.83 15.12
C GLU A 194 45.37 -11.63 16.28
N GLU A 195 44.07 -11.61 16.51
CA GLU A 195 43.35 -12.34 17.54
C GLU A 195 42.10 -13.00 16.95
N ALA A 196 41.61 -14.06 17.60
CA ALA A 196 40.29 -14.63 17.31
C ALA A 196 39.32 -14.18 18.41
N LEU A 197 38.46 -13.21 18.10
CA LEU A 197 37.50 -12.63 19.03
C LEU A 197 36.05 -12.88 18.62
N ASP A 198 35.82 -13.09 17.32
CA ASP A 198 34.52 -13.40 16.76
C ASP A 198 34.35 -14.90 16.69
N LEU A 199 33.29 -15.44 17.27
CA LEU A 199 33.01 -16.86 17.33
C LEU A 199 31.67 -17.19 16.74
N ILE A 200 31.53 -18.41 16.20
CA ILE A 200 30.28 -19.08 15.89
C ILE A 200 30.15 -20.33 16.74
N LEU A 201 29.11 -20.38 17.54
CA LEU A 201 28.76 -21.49 18.41
C LEU A 201 27.49 -22.18 17.88
N CYS A 202 27.34 -23.46 18.11
CA CYS A 202 26.11 -24.19 17.85
C CYS A 202 25.81 -25.24 18.92
N ASN A 203 24.54 -25.70 18.97
CA ASN A 203 24.17 -26.81 19.82
C ASN A 203 24.44 -28.17 19.11
N HIS A 204 24.33 -29.27 19.83
CA HIS A 204 24.56 -30.63 19.31
C HIS A 204 23.70 -30.95 18.06
N GLU A 205 22.43 -30.54 18.04
CA GLU A 205 21.52 -30.81 16.92
C GLU A 205 22.01 -30.17 15.61
N ASN A 206 22.61 -28.99 15.68
CA ASN A 206 23.11 -28.30 14.48
C ASN A 206 24.50 -28.77 14.07
N LEU A 207 25.30 -29.33 14.99
CA LEU A 207 26.65 -29.78 14.72
C LEU A 207 26.69 -30.87 13.61
N SER A 208 25.68 -31.73 13.55
CA SER A 208 25.56 -32.78 12.51
C SER A 208 25.39 -32.21 11.09
N LEU A 209 24.91 -30.97 10.96
CA LEU A 209 24.68 -30.28 9.70
C LEU A 209 25.86 -29.41 9.26
N PHE A 210 26.79 -29.14 10.17
CA PHE A 210 27.96 -28.30 9.90
C PHE A 210 28.88 -28.96 8.85
N ARG A 211 29.37 -28.16 7.89
CA ARG A 211 30.24 -28.63 6.80
C ARG A 211 31.48 -27.77 6.60
N GLY A 212 31.59 -26.61 7.22
CA GLY A 212 32.81 -25.84 7.15
C GLY A 212 32.68 -24.47 7.80
N PHE A 213 33.84 -24.00 8.25
CA PHE A 213 34.09 -22.68 8.74
C PHE A 213 35.19 -22.05 7.89
N TRP A 214 35.16 -20.75 7.65
CA TRP A 214 36.26 -20.00 7.05
C TRP A 214 36.16 -18.50 7.38
N VAL A 215 37.29 -17.83 7.32
CA VAL A 215 37.39 -16.40 7.54
C VAL A 215 37.50 -15.66 6.19
N GLY A 216 36.66 -14.67 5.98
CA GLY A 216 36.64 -13.85 4.76
C GLY A 216 37.64 -12.68 4.80
N PRO A 217 37.82 -11.99 3.66
CA PRO A 217 38.66 -10.80 3.60
C PRO A 217 38.05 -9.63 4.37
N PRO A 218 38.86 -8.69 4.90
CA PRO A 218 38.37 -7.51 5.60
C PRO A 218 37.54 -6.61 4.66
N ILE A 219 36.41 -6.13 5.15
CA ILE A 219 35.46 -5.33 4.36
C ILE A 219 35.32 -3.87 4.84
N GLY A 220 36.37 -3.32 5.44
CA GLY A 220 36.36 -1.96 5.98
C GLY A 220 36.35 -1.88 7.50
N SER A 221 36.25 -3.03 8.19
CA SER A 221 36.46 -3.21 9.62
C SER A 221 37.83 -3.80 9.88
N ASP A 222 38.36 -3.67 11.11
CA ASP A 222 39.50 -4.44 11.58
C ASP A 222 39.14 -5.88 11.95
N HIS A 223 37.85 -6.20 12.03
CA HIS A 223 37.33 -7.55 12.10
C HIS A 223 37.12 -8.15 10.71
N PHE A 224 37.35 -9.45 10.61
CA PHE A 224 37.14 -10.23 9.38
C PHE A 224 35.78 -10.92 9.43
N PRO A 225 35.03 -10.99 8.32
CA PRO A 225 33.84 -11.81 8.25
C PRO A 225 34.13 -13.28 8.55
N ILE A 226 33.34 -13.91 9.39
CA ILE A 226 33.41 -15.32 9.65
C ILE A 226 32.18 -16.04 9.11
N HIS A 227 32.39 -17.23 8.56
CA HIS A 227 31.39 -17.99 7.84
C HIS A 227 31.18 -19.35 8.45
N SER A 228 29.93 -19.77 8.51
CA SER A 228 29.55 -21.15 8.85
C SER A 228 28.59 -21.68 7.79
N ARG A 229 28.94 -22.85 7.23
CA ARG A 229 28.14 -23.56 6.25
C ARG A 229 27.47 -24.79 6.85
N GLN A 230 26.14 -24.86 6.68
CA GLN A 230 25.31 -25.99 6.98
C GLN A 230 24.85 -26.68 5.69
N GLN A 231 24.50 -27.95 5.77
CA GLN A 231 23.99 -28.73 4.65
C GLN A 231 22.82 -29.61 5.08
N PHE A 232 21.70 -29.48 4.36
CA PHE A 232 20.48 -30.25 4.61
C PHE A 232 20.07 -31.05 3.38
N ARG A 233 19.23 -32.04 3.59
CA ARG A 233 18.51 -32.74 2.51
C ARG A 233 17.20 -32.04 2.28
N SER A 234 16.96 -31.49 1.09
CA SER A 234 15.69 -30.87 0.69
C SER A 234 15.09 -31.62 -0.49
N ASP A 235 13.77 -31.56 -0.62
CA ASP A 235 13.13 -32.00 -1.85
C ASP A 235 13.57 -31.11 -3.03
N PRO A 236 13.57 -31.64 -4.28
CA PRO A 236 14.22 -30.96 -5.39
C PRO A 236 13.63 -29.60 -5.69
N ASN A 237 14.48 -28.69 -5.56
CA ASN A 237 14.65 -27.26 -5.83
C ASN A 237 13.61 -26.49 -6.65
N PRO A 238 13.06 -25.38 -6.10
CA PRO A 238 12.40 -24.36 -6.86
C PRO A 238 13.34 -23.20 -7.33
N THR A 239 14.67 -23.42 -7.38
CA THR A 239 15.58 -22.41 -7.96
C THR A 239 15.70 -22.50 -9.50
N SER A 240 14.73 -23.08 -10.19
CA SER A 240 14.55 -22.78 -11.60
C SER A 240 14.14 -21.31 -11.70
N ARG A 241 15.01 -20.46 -12.29
CA ARG A 241 14.67 -19.08 -12.60
C ARG A 241 13.25 -19.04 -13.14
N GLU A 242 12.34 -18.37 -12.42
CA GLU A 242 10.96 -18.24 -12.84
C GLU A 242 10.93 -17.74 -14.29
N LYS A 243 10.29 -18.51 -15.15
CA LYS A 243 10.00 -18.08 -16.51
C LYS A 243 8.64 -17.40 -16.52
N GLU A 244 8.57 -16.27 -17.17
CA GLU A 244 7.33 -15.50 -17.37
C GLU A 244 7.06 -15.31 -18.86
N ARG A 245 5.78 -15.20 -19.23
CA ARG A 245 5.38 -14.74 -20.57
C ARG A 245 5.21 -13.23 -20.53
N ARG A 246 5.83 -12.52 -21.48
CA ARG A 246 5.74 -11.06 -21.59
C ARG A 246 4.91 -10.67 -22.78
N ILE A 247 3.91 -9.87 -22.51
CA ILE A 247 2.99 -9.41 -23.55
C ILE A 247 3.68 -8.64 -24.68
N GLU A 248 4.84 -8.01 -24.37
CA GLU A 248 5.66 -7.30 -25.34
C GLU A 248 6.37 -8.23 -26.36
N SER A 249 6.53 -9.51 -26.02
CA SER A 249 7.18 -10.52 -26.88
C SER A 249 6.20 -11.47 -27.56
N THR A 250 4.90 -11.12 -27.56
CA THR A 250 3.86 -11.94 -28.20
C THR A 250 3.86 -11.75 -29.70
N ASP A 251 3.80 -12.85 -30.47
CA ASP A 251 3.49 -12.83 -31.89
C ASP A 251 1.97 -12.61 -32.08
N TRP A 252 1.63 -11.37 -32.35
CA TRP A 252 0.22 -10.96 -32.48
C TRP A 252 -0.45 -11.51 -33.74
N LYS A 253 0.29 -11.78 -34.81
CA LYS A 253 -0.27 -12.40 -36.05
C LYS A 253 -0.68 -13.82 -35.76
N LYS A 254 0.19 -14.60 -35.13
CA LYS A 254 -0.11 -15.97 -34.70
C LYS A 254 -1.26 -16.03 -33.72
N PHE A 255 -1.27 -15.09 -32.73
CA PHE A 255 -2.36 -14.96 -31.78
C PHE A 255 -3.73 -14.75 -32.46
N GLU A 256 -3.78 -13.86 -33.42
CA GLU A 256 -4.99 -13.56 -34.19
C GLU A 256 -5.42 -14.76 -35.05
N GLN A 257 -4.49 -15.44 -35.72
CA GLN A 257 -4.76 -16.64 -36.52
C GLN A 257 -5.40 -17.75 -35.67
N ILE A 258 -4.84 -18.04 -34.50
CA ILE A 258 -5.37 -19.05 -33.57
C ILE A 258 -6.80 -18.71 -33.14
N LEU A 259 -7.06 -17.46 -32.78
CA LEU A 259 -8.41 -17.05 -32.35
C LEU A 259 -9.43 -17.05 -33.51
N ASN A 260 -9.01 -16.70 -34.72
CA ASN A 260 -9.88 -16.72 -35.91
C ASN A 260 -10.20 -18.16 -36.36
N SER A 261 -9.32 -19.13 -36.08
CA SER A 261 -9.57 -20.54 -36.38
C SER A 261 -10.40 -21.25 -35.31
N SER A 262 -10.70 -20.60 -34.20
CA SER A 262 -11.51 -21.18 -33.14
C SER A 262 -12.96 -21.38 -33.61
N THR A 263 -13.49 -22.59 -33.41
CA THR A 263 -14.85 -22.95 -33.79
C THR A 263 -15.90 -22.05 -33.15
N SER A 264 -16.96 -21.73 -33.87
CA SER A 264 -18.11 -21.01 -33.31
C SER A 264 -18.76 -21.89 -32.22
N LEU A 265 -18.90 -21.37 -31.04
CA LEU A 265 -19.69 -22.03 -29.98
C LEU A 265 -21.16 -21.81 -30.30
N ALA A 266 -21.98 -22.85 -30.09
CA ALA A 266 -23.43 -22.71 -30.10
C ALA A 266 -23.86 -21.64 -29.09
N ALA A 267 -24.88 -20.86 -29.44
CA ALA A 267 -25.44 -19.86 -28.54
C ALA A 267 -26.01 -20.55 -27.30
N PRO A 268 -25.55 -20.22 -26.08
CA PRO A 268 -26.06 -20.85 -24.86
C PRO A 268 -27.54 -20.49 -24.64
N LYS A 269 -28.35 -21.47 -24.29
CA LYS A 269 -29.77 -21.29 -23.99
C LYS A 269 -30.06 -21.25 -22.49
N THR A 270 -29.18 -21.83 -21.69
CA THR A 270 -29.30 -21.89 -20.24
C THR A 270 -28.14 -21.24 -19.53
N PRO A 271 -28.29 -20.82 -18.24
CA PRO A 271 -27.19 -20.31 -17.42
C PRO A 271 -26.02 -21.28 -17.29
N THR A 272 -26.27 -22.58 -17.18
CA THR A 272 -25.21 -23.60 -17.11
C THR A 272 -24.39 -23.66 -18.41
N GLU A 273 -25.05 -23.60 -19.57
CA GLU A 273 -24.34 -23.50 -20.85
C GLU A 273 -23.55 -22.20 -20.97
N ALA A 274 -24.08 -21.08 -20.46
CA ALA A 274 -23.37 -19.79 -20.45
C ALA A 274 -22.11 -19.86 -19.59
N ASP A 275 -22.11 -20.58 -18.47
CA ASP A 275 -20.91 -20.82 -17.66
C ASP A 275 -19.85 -21.59 -18.45
N LEU A 276 -20.24 -22.64 -19.18
CA LEU A 276 -19.31 -23.40 -20.05
C LEU A 276 -18.73 -22.54 -21.18
N VAL A 277 -19.55 -21.67 -21.77
CA VAL A 277 -19.07 -20.73 -22.82
C VAL A 277 -18.07 -19.74 -22.24
N ALA A 278 -18.32 -19.19 -21.02
CA ALA A 278 -17.38 -18.27 -20.35
C ALA A 278 -16.02 -18.94 -20.06
N GLU A 279 -16.03 -20.19 -19.62
CA GLU A 279 -14.81 -20.98 -19.39
C GLU A 279 -14.07 -21.28 -20.70
N ASN A 280 -14.80 -21.61 -21.76
CA ASN A 280 -14.24 -21.86 -23.10
C ASN A 280 -13.58 -20.60 -23.66
N LEU A 281 -14.23 -19.43 -23.59
CA LEU A 281 -13.64 -18.16 -24.01
C LEU A 281 -12.35 -17.87 -23.25
N THR A 282 -12.35 -18.10 -21.95
CA THR A 282 -11.16 -17.93 -21.11
C THR A 282 -10.02 -18.85 -21.54
N ARG A 283 -10.34 -20.13 -21.81
CA ARG A 283 -9.38 -21.16 -22.23
C ARG A 283 -8.81 -20.85 -23.62
N GLU A 284 -9.64 -20.47 -24.58
CA GLU A 284 -9.22 -20.12 -25.95
C GLU A 284 -8.25 -18.94 -25.93
N ILE A 285 -8.59 -17.84 -25.23
CA ILE A 285 -7.72 -16.66 -25.14
C ILE A 285 -6.39 -17.01 -24.45
N THR A 286 -6.45 -17.77 -23.36
CA THR A 286 -5.25 -18.15 -22.59
C THR A 286 -4.35 -19.07 -23.41
N LYS A 287 -4.92 -20.07 -24.11
CA LYS A 287 -4.19 -20.98 -25.00
C LYS A 287 -3.56 -20.23 -26.17
N ALA A 288 -4.33 -19.38 -26.87
CA ALA A 288 -3.80 -18.57 -27.95
C ALA A 288 -2.62 -17.68 -27.51
N PHE A 289 -2.70 -17.09 -26.31
CA PHE A 289 -1.60 -16.33 -25.74
C PHE A 289 -0.40 -17.21 -25.38
N GLN A 290 -0.62 -18.39 -24.81
CA GLN A 290 0.45 -19.32 -24.46
C GLN A 290 1.21 -19.81 -25.69
N ASP A 291 0.51 -20.09 -26.78
CA ASP A 291 1.07 -20.61 -28.04
C ASP A 291 1.77 -19.54 -28.87
N SER A 292 1.40 -18.25 -28.63
CA SER A 292 1.94 -17.09 -29.36
C SER A 292 3.01 -16.32 -28.58
N CYS A 293 3.18 -16.60 -27.29
CA CYS A 293 4.11 -15.88 -26.44
C CYS A 293 5.16 -16.81 -25.82
N PRO A 294 6.45 -16.66 -26.19
CA PRO A 294 7.51 -17.50 -25.66
C PRO A 294 7.73 -17.28 -24.17
N LEU A 295 8.06 -18.36 -23.45
CA LEU A 295 8.51 -18.32 -22.07
C LEU A 295 9.90 -17.68 -22.00
N GLN A 296 10.07 -16.62 -21.25
CA GLN A 296 11.34 -15.91 -21.01
C GLN A 296 11.70 -15.92 -19.54
N TYR A 297 13.01 -15.93 -19.23
CA TYR A 297 13.45 -15.78 -17.87
C TYR A 297 13.10 -14.40 -17.32
N LYS A 298 12.61 -14.37 -16.07
CA LYS A 298 12.30 -13.12 -15.37
C LYS A 298 13.54 -12.24 -15.32
N ARG A 299 13.46 -11.01 -15.86
CA ARG A 299 14.60 -10.08 -15.78
C ARG A 299 14.77 -9.64 -14.34
N GLN A 300 15.94 -9.94 -13.77
CA GLN A 300 16.32 -9.27 -12.53
C GLN A 300 16.48 -7.78 -12.79
N PRO A 301 16.01 -6.91 -11.88
CA PRO A 301 16.25 -5.49 -12.01
C PRO A 301 17.75 -5.25 -11.94
N TYR A 302 18.37 -4.90 -13.05
CA TYR A 302 19.80 -4.57 -13.15
C TYR A 302 20.00 -3.23 -12.42
N ARG A 303 20.49 -3.29 -11.20
CA ARG A 303 20.89 -2.11 -10.40
C ARG A 303 22.39 -2.21 -10.09
N THR A 304 23.25 -1.94 -11.07
CA THR A 304 24.65 -1.75 -10.78
C THR A 304 25.03 -0.30 -11.04
N ALA A 305 25.40 0.40 -9.98
CA ALA A 305 26.12 1.68 -10.04
C ALA A 305 27.62 1.48 -10.36
N PHE A 306 27.99 0.35 -10.96
CA PHE A 306 29.36 -0.02 -11.24
C PHE A 306 29.66 0.12 -12.72
N THR A 307 30.36 1.19 -13.07
CA THR A 307 30.98 1.31 -14.39
C THR A 307 32.06 0.23 -14.57
N PRO A 308 32.46 -0.10 -15.82
CA PRO A 308 33.58 -1.02 -16.07
C PRO A 308 34.86 -0.59 -15.33
N GLU A 309 35.10 0.71 -15.20
CA GLU A 309 36.23 1.31 -14.49
C GLU A 309 36.16 0.99 -13.00
N ILE A 310 35.06 1.27 -12.33
CA ILE A 310 34.85 0.91 -10.92
C ILE A 310 35.03 -0.59 -10.69
N LYS A 311 34.52 -1.43 -11.61
CA LYS A 311 34.73 -2.89 -11.54
C LYS A 311 36.20 -3.28 -11.63
N ALA A 312 36.97 -2.63 -12.49
CA ALA A 312 38.42 -2.87 -12.63
C ALA A 312 39.18 -2.48 -11.33
N MET A 313 38.86 -1.33 -10.77
CA MET A 313 39.48 -0.85 -9.52
C MET A 313 39.08 -1.75 -8.32
N VAL A 314 37.85 -2.25 -8.27
CA VAL A 314 37.39 -3.23 -7.28
C VAL A 314 38.21 -4.51 -7.42
N LYS A 315 38.43 -5.01 -8.63
CA LYS A 315 39.24 -6.20 -8.91
C LYS A 315 40.71 -5.99 -8.46
N GLU A 316 41.25 -4.84 -8.72
CA GLU A 316 42.61 -4.48 -8.29
C GLU A 316 42.73 -4.39 -6.76
N LYS A 317 41.76 -3.76 -6.10
CA LYS A 317 41.66 -3.70 -4.63
C LYS A 317 41.59 -5.11 -4.02
N ARG A 318 40.90 -6.05 -4.65
CA ARG A 318 40.87 -7.47 -4.24
C ARG A 318 42.23 -8.15 -4.39
N LYS A 319 42.94 -7.90 -5.50
CA LYS A 319 44.29 -8.40 -5.71
C LYS A 319 45.25 -7.91 -4.63
N LEU A 320 45.20 -6.60 -4.31
CA LEU A 320 46.00 -6.00 -3.25
C LEU A 320 45.69 -6.59 -1.86
N ARG A 321 44.40 -6.86 -1.58
CA ARG A 321 43.98 -7.57 -0.33
C ARG A 321 44.58 -8.97 -0.21
N ARG A 322 44.62 -9.74 -1.31
CA ARG A 322 45.26 -11.06 -1.32
C ARG A 322 46.79 -10.96 -1.09
N LEU A 323 47.44 -9.98 -1.74
CA LEU A 323 48.87 -9.73 -1.54
C LEU A 323 49.16 -9.26 -0.11
N LYS A 324 48.27 -8.47 0.50
CA LYS A 324 48.39 -8.08 1.90
C LYS A 324 48.39 -9.31 2.80
N ASN A 325 47.41 -10.21 2.62
CA ASN A 325 47.30 -11.41 3.43
C ASN A 325 48.52 -12.33 3.29
N ALA A 326 49.02 -12.52 2.07
CA ALA A 326 50.29 -13.25 1.83
C ALA A 326 51.55 -12.59 2.45
N ALA A 327 51.60 -11.26 2.50
CA ALA A 327 52.65 -10.50 3.18
C ALA A 327 52.56 -10.61 4.71
N MET A 328 51.32 -10.67 5.24
CA MET A 328 51.08 -10.92 6.67
C MET A 328 51.55 -12.33 7.10
N GLU A 329 51.26 -13.35 6.29
CA GLU A 329 51.73 -14.73 6.54
C GLU A 329 53.26 -14.84 6.59
N ARG A 330 53.96 -13.90 5.89
CA ARG A 330 55.43 -13.82 5.85
C ARG A 330 56.03 -12.87 6.90
N ASN A 331 55.18 -12.25 7.77
CA ASN A 331 55.56 -11.29 8.80
C ASN A 331 56.27 -10.00 8.25
N ASP A 332 56.01 -9.66 6.97
CA ASP A 332 56.60 -8.45 6.32
C ASP A 332 55.71 -7.22 6.58
N ILE A 333 55.89 -6.62 7.75
CA ILE A 333 55.14 -5.48 8.25
C ILE A 333 55.29 -4.25 7.35
N THR A 334 56.43 -4.04 6.73
CA THR A 334 56.69 -2.91 5.86
C THR A 334 55.88 -3.01 4.56
N HIS A 335 55.88 -4.20 3.99
CA HIS A 335 55.11 -4.49 2.79
C HIS A 335 53.58 -4.43 3.04
N VAL A 336 53.15 -4.91 4.19
CA VAL A 336 51.76 -4.79 4.64
C VAL A 336 51.31 -3.33 4.74
N ARG A 337 52.09 -2.47 5.37
CA ARG A 337 51.80 -1.03 5.47
C ARG A 337 51.66 -0.38 4.09
N HIS A 338 52.58 -0.66 3.19
CA HIS A 338 52.57 -0.15 1.83
C HIS A 338 51.32 -0.58 1.06
N ILE A 339 50.98 -1.85 1.12
CA ILE A 339 49.78 -2.38 0.48
C ILE A 339 48.50 -1.77 1.10
N MET A 340 48.42 -1.60 2.43
CA MET A 340 47.29 -0.97 3.09
C MET A 340 47.08 0.50 2.61
N THR A 341 48.17 1.27 2.45
CA THR A 341 48.06 2.63 1.91
C THR A 341 47.48 2.64 0.50
N LYS A 342 47.87 1.69 -0.36
CA LYS A 342 47.30 1.51 -1.71
C LYS A 342 45.82 1.11 -1.66
N ILE A 343 45.42 0.18 -0.80
CA ILE A 343 44.03 -0.24 -0.60
C ILE A 343 43.15 0.91 -0.16
N ASN A 344 43.62 1.74 0.79
CA ASN A 344 42.87 2.90 1.30
C ASN A 344 42.74 4.00 0.23
N ARG A 345 43.79 4.28 -0.53
CA ARG A 345 43.73 5.21 -1.66
C ARG A 345 42.72 4.74 -2.70
N LEU A 346 42.82 3.50 -3.13
CA LEU A 346 41.91 2.90 -4.10
C LEU A 346 40.44 2.89 -3.58
N GLY A 347 40.25 2.66 -2.27
CA GLY A 347 38.93 2.74 -1.63
C GLY A 347 38.33 4.15 -1.67
N ASN A 348 39.14 5.19 -1.48
CA ASN A 348 38.70 6.58 -1.59
C ASN A 348 38.41 6.97 -3.04
N ASP A 349 39.21 6.51 -3.99
CA ASP A 349 39.01 6.74 -5.42
C ASP A 349 37.70 6.07 -5.90
N ILE A 350 37.47 4.85 -5.50
CA ILE A 350 36.17 4.15 -5.78
C ILE A 350 34.97 4.93 -5.21
N LYS A 351 35.06 5.39 -3.94
CA LYS A 351 33.98 6.21 -3.34
C LYS A 351 33.79 7.53 -4.10
N GLY A 352 34.86 8.14 -4.54
CA GLY A 352 34.84 9.35 -5.38
C GLY A 352 34.13 9.12 -6.71
N LEU A 353 34.52 8.04 -7.42
CA LEU A 353 33.91 7.66 -8.69
C LEU A 353 32.42 7.25 -8.53
N GLN A 354 32.06 6.52 -7.50
CA GLN A 354 30.64 6.19 -7.22
C GLN A 354 29.82 7.46 -6.97
N LYS A 355 30.37 8.45 -6.26
CA LYS A 355 29.71 9.74 -6.04
C LYS A 355 29.54 10.51 -7.36
N LEU A 356 30.55 10.49 -8.20
CA LEU A 356 30.49 11.08 -9.55
C LEU A 356 29.48 10.39 -10.43
N GLU A 357 29.44 9.05 -10.42
CA GLU A 357 28.48 8.25 -11.20
C GLU A 357 27.02 8.50 -10.75
N ARG A 358 26.77 8.56 -9.44
CA ARG A 358 25.45 8.94 -8.92
C ARG A 358 25.03 10.34 -9.36
N LYS A 359 25.98 11.28 -9.38
CA LYS A 359 25.76 12.64 -9.89
C LYS A 359 25.44 12.60 -11.39
N HIS A 360 26.23 11.88 -12.18
CA HIS A 360 26.02 11.72 -13.62
C HIS A 360 24.68 11.02 -13.96
N GLN A 361 24.29 9.99 -13.19
CA GLN A 361 22.98 9.36 -13.36
C GLN A 361 21.84 10.32 -13.04
N LEU A 362 21.98 11.16 -12.01
CA LEU A 362 21.00 12.20 -11.69
C LEU A 362 20.93 13.22 -12.83
N GLU A 363 22.07 13.70 -13.34
CA GLU A 363 22.14 14.62 -14.48
C GLU A 363 21.45 14.02 -15.72
N LYS A 364 21.75 12.76 -16.05
CA LYS A 364 21.12 12.03 -17.14
C LYS A 364 19.60 11.91 -16.98
N HIS A 365 19.12 11.62 -15.77
CA HIS A 365 17.68 11.61 -15.49
C HIS A 365 17.06 13.01 -15.62
N CYS A 366 17.75 14.06 -15.19
CA CYS A 366 17.30 15.45 -15.35
C CYS A 366 17.24 15.85 -16.82
N GLU A 367 18.22 15.44 -17.62
CA GLU A 367 18.25 15.67 -19.06
C GLU A 367 17.09 14.91 -19.77
N GLN A 368 16.87 13.65 -19.42
CA GLN A 368 15.73 12.87 -19.93
C GLN A 368 14.40 13.53 -19.56
N LEU A 369 14.24 14.02 -18.32
CA LEU A 369 13.05 14.74 -17.91
C LEU A 369 12.84 16.00 -18.72
N SER A 370 13.91 16.73 -19.04
CA SER A 370 13.84 17.99 -19.78
C SER A 370 13.47 17.81 -21.25
N ARG A 371 13.82 16.68 -21.84
CA ARG A 371 13.53 16.34 -23.25
C ARG A 371 12.22 15.55 -23.41
N GLU A 372 11.68 14.95 -22.36
CA GLU A 372 10.53 14.03 -22.46
C GLU A 372 9.20 14.79 -22.62
N VAL A 373 8.59 14.63 -23.76
CA VAL A 373 7.28 15.21 -24.12
C VAL A 373 6.13 14.32 -23.67
N ASN A 374 6.32 12.98 -23.64
CA ASN A 374 5.29 12.05 -23.24
C ASN A 374 5.05 12.08 -21.73
N PRO A 375 3.85 12.49 -21.25
CA PRO A 375 3.56 12.65 -19.81
C PRO A 375 3.82 11.37 -19.02
N LYS A 376 3.52 10.20 -19.59
CA LYS A 376 3.67 8.91 -18.91
C LYS A 376 5.15 8.54 -18.67
N LYS A 377 5.99 8.73 -19.69
CA LYS A 377 7.44 8.50 -19.57
C LYS A 377 8.07 9.53 -18.66
N PHE A 378 7.67 10.79 -18.76
CA PHE A 378 8.07 11.87 -17.88
C PHE A 378 7.85 11.50 -16.39
N PHE A 379 6.62 11.10 -16.03
CA PHE A 379 6.32 10.68 -14.67
C PHE A 379 7.05 9.42 -14.23
N GLN A 380 7.31 8.48 -15.12
CA GLN A 380 8.11 7.28 -14.81
C GLN A 380 9.55 7.64 -14.44
N THR A 381 10.17 8.53 -15.22
CA THR A 381 11.53 9.02 -14.94
C THR A 381 11.56 9.86 -13.68
N PHE A 382 10.59 10.75 -13.49
CA PHE A 382 10.46 11.55 -12.27
C PHE A 382 10.36 10.67 -11.00
N LYS A 383 9.52 9.62 -11.00
CA LYS A 383 9.38 8.71 -9.86
C LYS A 383 10.67 8.01 -9.48
N LYS A 384 11.56 7.70 -10.41
CA LYS A 384 12.85 7.09 -10.11
C LYS A 384 13.73 7.99 -9.23
N VAL A 385 13.62 9.31 -9.39
CA VAL A 385 14.35 10.31 -8.59
C VAL A 385 13.58 10.68 -7.32
N ALA A 386 12.26 10.84 -7.42
CA ALA A 386 11.42 11.33 -6.34
C ALA A 386 11.19 10.30 -5.23
N ASN A 387 10.91 9.03 -5.59
CA ASN A 387 10.58 7.98 -4.63
C ASN A 387 11.66 7.76 -3.55
N PRO A 388 12.95 7.69 -3.84
CA PRO A 388 13.99 7.56 -2.82
C PRO A 388 14.04 8.74 -1.83
N ILE A 389 13.58 9.93 -2.26
CA ILE A 389 13.60 11.15 -1.44
C ILE A 389 12.35 11.25 -0.55
N ILE A 390 11.21 10.77 -1.06
CA ILE A 390 9.90 10.94 -0.41
C ILE A 390 9.56 9.75 0.46
N ASN A 391 9.82 8.53 -0.01
CA ASN A 391 9.49 7.29 0.66
C ASN A 391 10.62 6.91 1.62
N SER A 392 10.85 7.74 2.64
CA SER A 392 11.65 7.36 3.81
C SER A 392 10.86 6.48 4.80
N GLU A 393 9.56 6.26 4.55
CA GLU A 393 8.79 5.31 5.36
C GLU A 393 9.19 3.88 5.00
N PRO A 394 9.42 3.03 6.01
CA PRO A 394 9.76 1.64 5.78
C PRO A 394 8.61 0.92 5.09
N THR A 395 8.90 0.22 4.02
CA THR A 395 8.04 -0.90 3.61
C THR A 395 7.90 -1.82 4.82
N PRO A 396 6.68 -2.25 5.19
CA PRO A 396 6.50 -3.19 6.28
C PRO A 396 7.42 -4.40 6.07
N SER A 397 8.15 -4.81 7.11
CA SER A 397 9.01 -5.99 7.03
C SER A 397 8.16 -7.18 6.60
N SER A 398 8.65 -7.94 5.64
CA SER A 398 8.00 -9.16 5.16
C SER A 398 7.84 -10.22 6.25
N PHE A 399 8.65 -10.15 7.29
CA PHE A 399 8.68 -11.09 8.43
C PHE A 399 7.80 -10.62 9.60
N GLN A 400 7.01 -9.57 9.42
CA GLN A 400 6.16 -9.03 10.47
C GLN A 400 5.07 -10.02 10.86
N ILE A 401 4.94 -10.32 12.16
CA ILE A 401 3.79 -11.04 12.72
C ILE A 401 2.54 -10.20 12.50
N ILE A 402 1.48 -10.84 12.05
CA ILE A 402 0.17 -10.18 11.86
C ILE A 402 -0.78 -10.74 12.90
N SER A 403 -1.46 -9.85 13.63
CA SER A 403 -2.48 -10.20 14.60
C SER A 403 -3.87 -9.75 14.14
N ASP A 404 -4.89 -10.51 14.52
CA ASP A 404 -6.29 -10.12 14.35
C ASP A 404 -6.77 -9.26 15.54
N GLU A 405 -8.03 -8.90 15.52
CA GLU A 405 -8.69 -8.10 16.59
C GLU A 405 -8.95 -8.90 17.87
N PHE A 406 -8.73 -10.21 17.89
CA PHE A 406 -8.88 -11.11 19.03
C PHE A 406 -7.54 -11.50 19.65
N GLY A 407 -6.41 -11.00 19.11
CA GLY A 407 -5.07 -11.31 19.60
C GLY A 407 -4.46 -12.59 19.01
N ASN A 408 -5.12 -13.26 18.04
CA ASN A 408 -4.51 -14.39 17.34
C ASN A 408 -3.37 -13.90 16.46
N GLU A 409 -2.21 -14.53 16.58
CA GLU A 409 -1.00 -14.17 15.84
C GLU A 409 -0.73 -15.17 14.71
N ALA A 410 -0.45 -14.64 13.51
CA ALA A 410 0.00 -15.40 12.35
C ALA A 410 1.48 -15.11 12.09
N LYS A 411 2.30 -16.14 12.06
CA LYS A 411 3.76 -16.08 11.91
C LYS A 411 4.18 -16.45 10.49
N THR A 412 3.67 -17.55 9.96
CA THR A 412 3.99 -18.04 8.61
C THR A 412 3.13 -17.31 7.56
N ASP A 413 3.59 -17.30 6.32
CA ASP A 413 2.84 -16.68 5.21
C ASP A 413 1.53 -17.45 4.92
N GLN A 414 1.47 -18.75 5.19
CA GLN A 414 0.25 -19.54 5.12
C GLN A 414 -0.73 -19.13 6.22
N GLU A 415 -0.30 -19.07 7.48
CA GLU A 415 -1.13 -18.62 8.60
C GLU A 415 -1.65 -17.20 8.38
N LYS A 416 -0.81 -16.30 7.84
CA LYS A 416 -1.22 -14.92 7.49
C LYS A 416 -2.32 -14.93 6.42
N SER A 417 -2.16 -15.73 5.36
CA SER A 417 -3.18 -15.83 4.31
C SER A 417 -4.51 -16.34 4.87
N ASP A 418 -4.48 -17.34 5.77
CA ASP A 418 -5.67 -17.93 6.39
C ASP A 418 -6.30 -16.99 7.44
N LEU A 419 -5.49 -16.31 8.24
CA LEU A 419 -5.97 -15.29 9.20
C LEU A 419 -6.73 -14.15 8.48
N PHE A 420 -6.20 -13.68 7.37
CA PHE A 420 -6.89 -12.67 6.55
C PHE A 420 -8.17 -13.23 5.91
N ALA A 421 -8.16 -14.46 5.43
CA ALA A 421 -9.33 -15.11 4.86
C ALA A 421 -10.44 -15.27 5.91
N ASN A 422 -10.11 -15.75 7.11
CA ASN A 422 -11.04 -15.88 8.24
C ASN A 422 -11.64 -14.52 8.64
N ARG A 423 -10.81 -13.47 8.65
CA ARG A 423 -11.28 -12.12 8.91
C ARG A 423 -12.25 -11.63 7.82
N LEU A 424 -11.90 -11.82 6.55
CA LEU A 424 -12.75 -11.40 5.43
C LEU A 424 -14.07 -12.16 5.42
N GLU A 425 -14.08 -13.45 5.75
CA GLU A 425 -15.29 -14.23 5.90
C GLU A 425 -16.22 -13.61 6.94
N LYS A 426 -15.71 -13.27 8.13
CA LYS A 426 -16.48 -12.61 9.20
C LYS A 426 -17.03 -11.25 8.77
N VAL A 427 -16.22 -10.46 8.04
CA VAL A 427 -16.64 -9.12 7.58
C VAL A 427 -17.75 -9.21 6.52
N HIS A 428 -17.70 -10.21 5.65
CA HIS A 428 -18.68 -10.42 4.57
C HIS A 428 -19.84 -11.35 4.95
N GLN A 429 -20.03 -11.65 6.23
CA GLN A 429 -21.26 -12.27 6.70
C GLN A 429 -22.43 -11.29 6.61
N GLU A 430 -23.64 -11.79 6.54
CA GLU A 430 -24.84 -10.97 6.60
C GLU A 430 -24.78 -10.06 7.85
N PRO A 431 -24.99 -8.74 7.72
CA PRO A 431 -24.86 -7.84 8.84
C PRO A 431 -25.83 -8.21 9.97
N SER A 432 -25.30 -8.41 11.17
CA SER A 432 -26.07 -8.69 12.38
C SER A 432 -25.66 -7.73 13.50
N TYR A 433 -26.64 -7.10 14.12
CA TYR A 433 -26.49 -6.26 15.28
C TYR A 433 -27.78 -6.29 16.07
N ARG A 434 -27.71 -6.34 17.40
CA ARG A 434 -28.89 -6.49 18.29
C ARG A 434 -29.95 -5.40 18.06
N GLY A 435 -29.56 -4.22 17.62
CA GLY A 435 -30.47 -3.10 17.35
C GLY A 435 -31.07 -3.08 15.95
N PHE A 436 -30.77 -4.03 15.06
CA PHE A 436 -31.37 -4.07 13.73
C PHE A 436 -32.83 -4.55 13.76
N ASN A 437 -33.66 -3.98 12.87
CA ASN A 437 -35.07 -4.32 12.77
C ASN A 437 -35.29 -5.70 12.14
N ALA A 438 -35.67 -6.68 12.95
CA ALA A 438 -35.87 -8.06 12.52
C ALA A 438 -37.16 -8.24 11.67
N GLU A 439 -38.22 -7.50 11.99
CA GLU A 439 -39.49 -7.57 11.24
C GLU A 439 -39.33 -7.03 9.83
N TRP A 440 -38.64 -5.90 9.69
CA TRP A 440 -38.30 -5.33 8.38
C TRP A 440 -37.45 -6.31 7.57
N LYS A 441 -36.46 -6.94 8.21
CA LYS A 441 -35.65 -7.98 7.56
C LYS A 441 -36.53 -9.08 7.00
N LYS A 442 -37.42 -9.64 7.84
CA LYS A 442 -38.33 -10.70 7.43
C LYS A 442 -39.17 -10.28 6.23
N SER A 443 -39.76 -9.07 6.27
CA SER A 443 -40.55 -8.53 5.16
C SER A 443 -39.76 -8.43 3.85
N VAL A 444 -38.48 -8.00 3.91
CA VAL A 444 -37.60 -7.90 2.73
C VAL A 444 -37.20 -9.28 2.22
N ASP A 445 -36.90 -10.22 3.12
CA ASP A 445 -36.52 -11.58 2.77
C ASP A 445 -37.75 -12.34 2.16
N ASP A 446 -38.91 -12.21 2.77
CA ASP A 446 -40.16 -12.77 2.23
C ASP A 446 -40.47 -12.20 0.83
N HIS A 447 -40.27 -10.89 0.63
CA HIS A 447 -40.42 -10.27 -0.69
C HIS A 447 -39.49 -10.88 -1.72
N THR A 448 -38.23 -11.17 -1.34
CA THR A 448 -37.24 -11.76 -2.24
C THR A 448 -37.55 -13.22 -2.54
N THR A 449 -38.00 -13.99 -1.53
CA THR A 449 -38.31 -15.41 -1.63
C THR A 449 -39.61 -15.66 -2.41
N ASN A 450 -40.63 -14.79 -2.21
CA ASN A 450 -41.90 -14.89 -2.91
C ASN A 450 -41.89 -14.43 -4.36
N ASN A 451 -40.74 -13.90 -4.85
CA ASN A 451 -40.54 -13.48 -6.23
C ASN A 451 -39.29 -14.11 -6.84
N PRO A 452 -39.13 -15.44 -6.81
CA PRO A 452 -37.85 -16.06 -7.22
C PRO A 452 -37.51 -15.76 -8.69
N GLY A 453 -38.47 -15.75 -9.59
CA GLY A 453 -38.24 -15.43 -11.02
C GLY A 453 -37.68 -14.04 -11.30
N THR A 454 -37.79 -13.10 -10.35
CA THR A 454 -37.18 -11.76 -10.47
C THR A 454 -35.71 -11.74 -10.01
N PHE A 455 -35.36 -12.54 -8.99
CA PHE A 455 -34.10 -12.41 -8.29
C PHE A 455 -33.13 -13.58 -8.48
N LEU A 456 -33.69 -14.77 -8.79
CA LEU A 456 -32.92 -15.98 -8.96
C LEU A 456 -32.92 -16.39 -10.44
N VAL A 457 -31.84 -17.03 -10.85
CA VAL A 457 -31.71 -17.64 -12.18
C VAL A 457 -31.76 -19.12 -11.98
N ASP A 458 -32.76 -19.77 -12.58
CA ASP A 458 -32.80 -21.24 -12.66
C ASP A 458 -31.70 -21.72 -13.59
N PRO A 459 -30.74 -22.55 -13.10
CA PRO A 459 -29.57 -23.00 -13.89
C PRO A 459 -29.94 -23.72 -15.18
N HIS A 460 -31.15 -24.32 -15.25
CA HIS A 460 -31.61 -25.10 -16.38
C HIS A 460 -32.74 -24.45 -17.19
N SER A 461 -33.21 -23.28 -16.77
CA SER A 461 -34.25 -22.54 -17.48
C SER A 461 -33.78 -22.06 -18.83
N GLU A 462 -34.43 -22.43 -19.88
CA GLU A 462 -34.24 -21.88 -21.20
C GLU A 462 -34.78 -20.44 -21.30
N TYR A 463 -34.06 -19.62 -22.07
CA TYR A 463 -34.53 -18.30 -22.44
C TYR A 463 -35.61 -18.44 -23.52
N ALA A 464 -36.88 -18.34 -23.15
CA ALA A 464 -37.98 -18.60 -24.09
C ALA A 464 -39.03 -17.49 -24.20
N VAL A 465 -39.26 -16.68 -23.18
CA VAL A 465 -40.39 -15.72 -23.20
C VAL A 465 -39.91 -14.29 -22.96
N PRO A 466 -40.27 -13.32 -23.84
CA PRO A 466 -40.09 -11.89 -23.54
C PRO A 466 -40.81 -11.52 -22.25
N GLU A 467 -40.14 -10.77 -21.35
CA GLU A 467 -40.71 -10.25 -20.11
C GLU A 467 -41.00 -8.76 -20.28
N ASP A 468 -41.91 -8.23 -19.46
CA ASP A 468 -42.20 -6.80 -19.41
C ASP A 468 -40.90 -5.98 -19.17
N GLY A 469 -40.64 -5.04 -20.07
CA GLY A 469 -39.44 -4.20 -20.02
C GLY A 469 -38.20 -4.74 -20.77
N ASP A 470 -38.34 -5.82 -21.53
CA ASP A 470 -37.24 -6.34 -22.39
C ASP A 470 -36.78 -5.35 -23.46
N ASP A 471 -37.62 -4.43 -23.90
CA ASP A 471 -37.27 -3.34 -24.81
C ASP A 471 -36.48 -2.20 -24.14
N SER A 472 -36.17 -2.37 -22.84
CA SER A 472 -35.39 -1.39 -22.10
C SER A 472 -33.96 -1.24 -22.67
N PRO A 473 -33.48 0.00 -22.84
CA PRO A 473 -32.07 0.22 -23.24
C PRO A 473 -31.04 -0.44 -22.31
N LEU A 474 -31.43 -0.80 -21.10
CA LEU A 474 -30.59 -1.53 -20.15
C LEU A 474 -30.27 -2.95 -20.64
N LEU A 475 -31.19 -3.58 -21.40
CA LEU A 475 -31.10 -4.96 -21.89
C LEU A 475 -30.74 -5.04 -23.38
N GLY A 476 -30.52 -3.91 -24.05
CA GLY A 476 -30.15 -3.85 -25.45
C GLY A 476 -28.90 -4.66 -25.79
N GLU A 477 -28.71 -5.02 -27.06
CA GLU A 477 -27.58 -5.81 -27.52
C GLU A 477 -26.25 -5.14 -27.19
N VAL A 478 -25.26 -5.94 -26.82
CA VAL A 478 -23.89 -5.48 -26.57
C VAL A 478 -23.16 -5.39 -27.91
N THR A 479 -22.60 -4.22 -28.19
CA THR A 479 -21.85 -3.99 -29.44
C THR A 479 -20.35 -4.09 -29.25
N THR A 480 -19.61 -4.39 -30.31
CA THR A 480 -18.13 -4.36 -30.27
C THR A 480 -17.60 -2.96 -29.98
N GLN A 481 -18.31 -1.92 -30.39
CA GLN A 481 -17.98 -0.53 -30.08
C GLN A 481 -18.09 -0.24 -28.57
N GLU A 482 -19.13 -0.75 -27.90
CA GLU A 482 -19.31 -0.61 -26.47
C GLU A 482 -18.19 -1.34 -25.71
N ILE A 483 -17.77 -2.53 -26.15
CA ILE A 483 -16.62 -3.26 -25.59
C ILE A 483 -15.34 -2.46 -25.79
N ARG A 484 -15.05 -1.96 -27.00
CA ARG A 484 -13.85 -1.15 -27.29
C ARG A 484 -13.81 0.14 -26.46
N TYR A 485 -14.94 0.84 -26.34
CA TYR A 485 -15.06 2.03 -25.50
C TYR A 485 -14.68 1.74 -24.04
N ASN A 486 -15.19 0.64 -23.48
CA ASN A 486 -14.86 0.25 -22.11
C ASN A 486 -13.41 -0.24 -21.96
N LEU A 487 -12.86 -0.95 -22.93
CA LEU A 487 -11.45 -1.34 -22.95
C LEU A 487 -10.52 -0.13 -23.06
N ALA A 488 -10.89 0.92 -23.80
CA ALA A 488 -10.09 2.15 -23.92
C ALA A 488 -9.86 2.81 -22.56
N LYS A 489 -10.87 2.82 -21.70
CA LYS A 489 -10.78 3.34 -20.31
C LYS A 489 -9.84 2.54 -19.41
N CYS A 490 -9.48 1.30 -19.75
CA CYS A 490 -8.69 0.40 -18.92
C CYS A 490 -7.19 0.58 -19.13
N LYS A 491 -6.40 0.48 -18.06
CA LYS A 491 -4.93 0.50 -18.13
C LYS A 491 -4.41 -0.85 -18.63
N THR A 492 -3.51 -0.84 -19.61
CA THR A 492 -2.92 -2.05 -20.22
C THR A 492 -2.17 -2.93 -19.19
N LYS A 493 -1.46 -2.29 -18.24
CA LYS A 493 -0.67 -2.96 -17.19
C LYS A 493 -1.43 -2.96 -15.85
N SER A 494 -2.65 -3.49 -15.83
CA SER A 494 -3.40 -3.71 -14.59
C SER A 494 -3.18 -5.13 -14.08
N ALA A 495 -3.36 -5.33 -12.77
CA ALA A 495 -3.32 -6.66 -12.17
C ALA A 495 -4.43 -7.54 -12.76
N VAL A 496 -4.12 -8.82 -12.91
CA VAL A 496 -5.00 -9.83 -13.52
C VAL A 496 -5.72 -10.66 -12.46
N GLY A 497 -6.87 -11.21 -12.83
CA GLY A 497 -7.57 -12.20 -12.02
C GLY A 497 -6.87 -13.57 -12.03
N LEU A 498 -7.57 -14.60 -11.57
CA LEU A 498 -7.08 -15.99 -11.57
C LEU A 498 -6.87 -16.55 -12.98
N ASP A 499 -7.66 -16.07 -13.93
CA ASP A 499 -7.57 -16.44 -15.36
C ASP A 499 -6.31 -15.94 -16.06
N GLY A 500 -5.55 -15.05 -15.45
CA GLY A 500 -4.33 -14.49 -16.04
C GLY A 500 -4.55 -13.54 -17.22
N ILE A 501 -5.81 -13.28 -17.61
CA ILE A 501 -6.15 -12.43 -18.75
C ILE A 501 -6.03 -10.95 -18.36
N SER A 502 -5.17 -10.22 -19.07
CA SER A 502 -4.98 -8.78 -18.85
C SER A 502 -5.78 -7.93 -19.87
N TYR A 503 -6.07 -6.68 -19.50
CA TYR A 503 -6.64 -5.74 -20.46
C TYR A 503 -5.71 -5.48 -21.66
N GLY A 504 -4.39 -5.64 -21.49
CA GLY A 504 -3.45 -5.56 -22.60
C GLY A 504 -3.69 -6.63 -23.67
N LEU A 505 -4.04 -7.83 -23.23
CA LEU A 505 -4.38 -8.95 -24.10
C LEU A 505 -5.75 -8.73 -24.75
N LEU A 506 -6.77 -8.33 -23.97
CA LEU A 506 -8.13 -8.07 -24.50
C LEU A 506 -8.18 -6.94 -25.54
N LYS A 507 -7.31 -5.93 -25.43
CA LYS A 507 -7.18 -4.85 -26.43
C LYS A 507 -6.59 -5.32 -27.77
N LYS A 508 -6.02 -6.52 -27.83
CA LYS A 508 -5.40 -7.12 -29.00
C LYS A 508 -6.26 -8.22 -29.64
N LEU A 509 -7.48 -8.41 -29.12
CA LEU A 509 -8.42 -9.37 -29.73
C LEU A 509 -8.85 -8.91 -31.11
N PRO A 510 -8.95 -9.84 -32.11
CA PRO A 510 -9.47 -9.53 -33.42
C PRO A 510 -10.97 -9.18 -33.41
N GLU A 511 -11.45 -8.46 -34.41
CA GLU A 511 -12.84 -8.00 -34.48
C GLU A 511 -13.84 -9.15 -34.51
N THR A 512 -13.51 -10.23 -35.21
CA THR A 512 -14.29 -11.47 -35.28
C THR A 512 -14.52 -12.04 -33.85
N TYR A 513 -13.47 -12.09 -33.05
CA TYR A 513 -13.53 -12.60 -31.68
C TYR A 513 -14.25 -11.64 -30.74
N LEU A 514 -14.12 -10.33 -30.95
CA LEU A 514 -14.90 -9.32 -30.19
C LEU A 514 -16.39 -9.44 -30.47
N LYS A 515 -16.80 -9.74 -31.72
CA LYS A 515 -18.20 -10.04 -32.08
C LYS A 515 -18.70 -11.28 -31.34
N LYS A 516 -17.87 -12.35 -31.24
CA LYS A 516 -18.20 -13.55 -30.45
C LYS A 516 -18.43 -13.22 -28.96
N ILE A 517 -17.56 -12.38 -28.36
CA ILE A 517 -17.73 -11.92 -26.97
C ILE A 517 -19.00 -11.06 -26.86
N ALA A 518 -19.24 -10.13 -27.77
CA ALA A 518 -20.40 -9.25 -27.73
C ALA A 518 -21.73 -10.05 -27.77
N GLY A 519 -21.82 -11.04 -28.68
CA GLY A 519 -22.94 -11.97 -28.74
C GLY A 519 -23.15 -12.72 -27.42
N PHE A 520 -22.07 -13.26 -26.85
CA PHE A 520 -22.13 -13.95 -25.57
C PHE A 520 -22.58 -13.04 -24.40
N LEU A 521 -22.06 -11.81 -24.31
CA LEU A 521 -22.48 -10.86 -23.28
C LEU A 521 -23.96 -10.45 -23.43
N THR A 522 -24.43 -10.34 -24.68
CA THR A 522 -25.86 -10.11 -24.97
C THR A 522 -26.73 -11.26 -24.41
N ILE A 523 -26.30 -12.50 -24.61
CA ILE A 523 -27.02 -13.68 -24.06
C ILE A 523 -26.99 -13.66 -22.53
N CYS A 524 -25.86 -13.31 -21.89
CA CYS A 524 -25.80 -13.15 -20.43
C CYS A 524 -26.85 -12.13 -19.93
N LEU A 525 -27.04 -11.01 -20.63
CA LEU A 525 -28.09 -10.02 -20.31
C LEU A 525 -29.48 -10.62 -20.47
N ARG A 526 -29.75 -11.34 -21.57
CA ARG A 526 -31.04 -11.96 -21.84
C ARG A 526 -31.40 -13.07 -20.87
N LEU A 527 -30.43 -13.89 -20.44
CA LEU A 527 -30.59 -14.90 -19.38
C LEU A 527 -30.69 -14.27 -17.99
N GLY A 528 -30.25 -13.03 -17.80
CA GLY A 528 -30.09 -12.43 -16.48
C GLY A 528 -29.01 -13.13 -15.64
N HIS A 529 -28.02 -13.74 -16.28
CA HIS A 529 -26.98 -14.54 -15.63
C HIS A 529 -25.59 -13.92 -15.74
N PHE A 530 -24.88 -13.87 -14.60
CA PHE A 530 -23.47 -13.48 -14.54
C PHE A 530 -22.60 -14.74 -14.36
N PRO A 531 -21.69 -15.06 -15.28
CA PRO A 531 -20.95 -16.32 -15.28
C PRO A 531 -20.21 -16.64 -13.98
N SER A 532 -20.36 -17.88 -13.51
CA SER A 532 -19.85 -18.34 -12.21
C SER A 532 -18.32 -18.29 -12.11
N SER A 533 -17.60 -18.60 -13.19
CA SER A 533 -16.15 -18.53 -13.25
C SER A 533 -15.58 -17.10 -13.04
N TRP A 534 -16.37 -16.06 -13.27
CA TRP A 534 -15.98 -14.66 -13.06
C TRP A 534 -16.26 -14.14 -11.64
N LYS A 535 -16.97 -14.93 -10.81
CA LYS A 535 -17.33 -14.55 -9.43
C LYS A 535 -16.23 -14.85 -8.42
N HIS A 536 -15.24 -15.68 -8.77
CA HIS A 536 -14.14 -16.03 -7.89
C HIS A 536 -13.02 -14.98 -7.95
N ALA A 537 -12.63 -14.46 -6.77
CA ALA A 537 -11.64 -13.39 -6.65
C ALA A 537 -10.31 -13.88 -6.08
N LYS A 538 -9.20 -13.48 -6.70
CA LYS A 538 -7.88 -13.43 -6.06
C LYS A 538 -7.79 -12.15 -5.24
N THR A 539 -7.69 -12.25 -3.91
CA THR A 539 -7.63 -11.09 -3.03
C THR A 539 -6.20 -10.83 -2.58
N ILE A 540 -5.72 -9.62 -2.80
CA ILE A 540 -4.46 -9.11 -2.29
C ILE A 540 -4.72 -8.05 -1.21
N LEU A 541 -3.76 -7.89 -0.31
CA LEU A 541 -3.89 -7.03 0.87
C LEU A 541 -2.93 -5.85 0.78
N ILE A 542 -3.43 -4.64 0.94
CA ILE A 542 -2.64 -3.41 0.90
C ILE A 542 -2.74 -2.72 2.27
N PRO A 543 -1.61 -2.50 2.98
CA PRO A 543 -1.61 -1.76 4.24
C PRO A 543 -2.21 -0.36 4.08
N LYS A 544 -3.02 0.07 5.04
CA LYS A 544 -3.57 1.44 5.10
C LYS A 544 -2.44 2.40 5.49
N PRO A 545 -2.22 3.50 4.74
CA PRO A 545 -1.18 4.48 5.07
C PRO A 545 -1.33 5.04 6.48
N GLY A 546 -0.23 5.15 7.22
CA GLY A 546 -0.20 5.71 8.57
C GLY A 546 -0.87 4.87 9.65
N LYS A 547 -1.24 3.61 9.36
CA LYS A 547 -1.77 2.66 10.35
C LYS A 547 -0.77 1.54 10.62
N ASP A 548 -0.83 0.97 11.82
CA ASP A 548 0.02 -0.17 12.18
C ASP A 548 -0.30 -1.38 11.28
N SER A 549 0.67 -1.77 10.46
CA SER A 549 0.55 -2.89 9.52
C SER A 549 0.60 -4.27 10.18
N LYS A 550 0.89 -4.34 11.49
CA LYS A 550 0.81 -5.59 12.27
C LYS A 550 -0.63 -6.04 12.51
N GLN A 551 -1.58 -5.13 12.42
CA GLN A 551 -2.99 -5.42 12.63
C GLN A 551 -3.71 -5.75 11.33
N ALA A 552 -4.36 -6.92 11.25
CA ALA A 552 -5.08 -7.36 10.05
C ALA A 552 -6.17 -6.37 9.59
N LYS A 553 -6.86 -5.71 10.54
CA LYS A 553 -7.89 -4.68 10.26
C LYS A 553 -7.35 -3.45 9.53
N ASN A 554 -6.04 -3.21 9.59
CA ASN A 554 -5.39 -2.08 8.94
C ASN A 554 -4.95 -2.37 7.50
N HIS A 555 -5.42 -3.46 6.90
CA HIS A 555 -5.23 -3.78 5.49
C HIS A 555 -6.53 -3.56 4.71
N ARG A 556 -6.39 -3.15 3.43
CA ARG A 556 -7.49 -3.10 2.46
C ARG A 556 -7.45 -4.34 1.59
N PRO A 557 -8.53 -5.13 1.49
CA PRO A 557 -8.61 -6.22 0.54
C PRO A 557 -8.90 -5.66 -0.86
N ILE A 558 -8.11 -6.06 -1.85
CA ILE A 558 -8.36 -5.72 -3.25
C ILE A 558 -8.65 -7.00 -4.01
N SER A 559 -9.86 -7.13 -4.51
CA SER A 559 -10.32 -8.28 -5.29
C SER A 559 -9.88 -8.16 -6.75
N LEU A 560 -8.96 -9.02 -7.15
CA LEU A 560 -8.55 -9.18 -8.54
C LEU A 560 -9.50 -10.16 -9.23
N LEU A 561 -10.44 -9.62 -9.99
CA LEU A 561 -11.49 -10.35 -10.74
C LEU A 561 -11.08 -10.52 -12.20
N SER A 562 -11.73 -11.46 -12.89
CA SER A 562 -11.58 -11.65 -14.34
C SER A 562 -11.75 -10.34 -15.12
N CYS A 563 -10.81 -10.06 -16.04
CA CYS A 563 -10.93 -8.88 -16.90
C CYS A 563 -12.08 -9.01 -17.91
N LEU A 564 -12.47 -10.24 -18.30
CA LEU A 564 -13.66 -10.48 -19.12
C LEU A 564 -14.93 -10.16 -18.34
N GLY A 565 -15.06 -10.67 -17.12
CA GLY A 565 -16.18 -10.33 -16.23
C GLY A 565 -16.27 -8.82 -15.97
N LYS A 566 -15.15 -8.14 -15.77
CA LYS A 566 -15.12 -6.67 -15.61
C LYS A 566 -15.56 -5.88 -16.84
N ILE A 567 -15.51 -6.44 -18.06
CA ILE A 567 -16.12 -5.78 -19.23
C ILE A 567 -17.64 -5.77 -19.08
N LEU A 568 -18.24 -6.91 -18.74
CA LEU A 568 -19.69 -6.99 -18.48
C LEU A 568 -20.10 -6.06 -17.33
N GLU A 569 -19.36 -6.09 -16.23
CA GLU A 569 -19.61 -5.18 -15.09
C GLU A 569 -19.59 -3.71 -15.49
N ARG A 570 -18.65 -3.29 -16.38
CA ARG A 570 -18.57 -1.91 -16.89
C ARG A 570 -19.75 -1.56 -17.77
N ILE A 571 -20.17 -2.47 -18.64
CA ILE A 571 -21.34 -2.28 -19.51
C ILE A 571 -22.59 -2.10 -18.65
N LEU A 572 -22.80 -2.98 -17.65
CA LEU A 572 -23.90 -2.85 -16.69
C LEU A 572 -23.83 -1.53 -15.91
N ALA A 573 -22.67 -1.16 -15.41
CA ALA A 573 -22.48 0.08 -14.65
C ALA A 573 -22.73 1.33 -15.51
N ASP A 574 -22.18 1.39 -16.73
CA ASP A 574 -22.36 2.53 -17.65
C ASP A 574 -23.84 2.70 -18.06
N ARG A 575 -24.53 1.60 -18.39
CA ARG A 575 -25.96 1.61 -18.74
C ARG A 575 -26.83 2.03 -17.55
N LEU A 576 -26.63 1.40 -16.40
CA LEU A 576 -27.38 1.71 -15.18
C LEU A 576 -27.15 3.15 -14.71
N SER A 577 -25.90 3.62 -14.71
CA SER A 577 -25.58 5.01 -14.33
C SER A 577 -26.27 6.02 -15.23
N LYS A 578 -26.27 5.78 -16.56
CA LYS A 578 -26.99 6.65 -17.52
C LYS A 578 -28.50 6.64 -17.23
N HIS A 579 -29.10 5.48 -17.02
CA HIS A 579 -30.52 5.34 -16.71
C HIS A 579 -30.91 6.12 -15.45
N LEU A 580 -30.12 5.97 -14.36
CA LEU A 580 -30.36 6.64 -13.08
C LEU A 580 -30.22 8.17 -13.18
N GLU A 581 -29.22 8.66 -13.93
CA GLU A 581 -29.01 10.11 -14.14
C GLU A 581 -30.12 10.72 -15.03
N GLN A 582 -30.48 10.06 -16.14
CA GLN A 582 -31.48 10.55 -17.09
C GLN A 582 -32.89 10.62 -16.48
N ASN A 583 -33.21 9.72 -15.55
CA ASN A 583 -34.50 9.68 -14.88
C ASN A 583 -34.50 10.37 -13.50
N ASN A 584 -33.43 11.11 -13.16
CA ASN A 584 -33.29 11.79 -11.86
C ASN A 584 -33.52 10.89 -10.63
N LEU A 585 -33.08 9.62 -10.72
CA LEU A 585 -33.30 8.61 -9.66
C LEU A 585 -32.23 8.63 -8.56
N PHE A 586 -31.16 9.37 -8.72
CA PHE A 586 -30.20 9.60 -7.65
C PHE A 586 -30.65 10.66 -6.65
N ALA A 587 -30.38 10.41 -5.36
CA ALA A 587 -30.56 11.41 -4.32
C ALA A 587 -29.76 12.68 -4.63
N LYS A 588 -30.39 13.85 -4.47
CA LYS A 588 -29.76 15.16 -4.72
C LYS A 588 -28.54 15.38 -3.81
N SER A 589 -28.54 14.83 -2.59
CA SER A 589 -27.45 14.89 -1.61
C SER A 589 -26.20 14.09 -2.00
N GLN A 590 -26.33 13.11 -2.91
CA GLN A 590 -25.23 12.20 -3.28
C GLN A 590 -24.39 12.77 -4.43
N SER A 591 -23.10 12.96 -4.20
CA SER A 591 -22.14 13.41 -5.21
C SER A 591 -21.04 12.38 -5.52
N GLY A 592 -20.88 11.34 -4.70
CA GLY A 592 -19.87 10.30 -4.89
C GLY A 592 -20.16 9.41 -6.10
N PHE A 593 -19.14 9.02 -6.85
CA PHE A 593 -19.19 8.12 -8.01
C PHE A 593 -20.19 8.49 -9.12
N ARG A 594 -20.71 9.72 -9.10
CA ARG A 594 -21.60 10.26 -10.12
C ARG A 594 -20.82 11.09 -11.16
N ALA A 595 -21.25 11.04 -12.42
CA ALA A 595 -20.68 11.86 -13.47
C ALA A 595 -20.92 13.35 -13.20
N LYS A 596 -19.92 14.19 -13.49
CA LYS A 596 -19.98 15.64 -13.34
C LYS A 596 -20.19 16.16 -11.89
N ARG A 597 -20.16 15.28 -10.88
CA ARG A 597 -20.17 15.65 -9.46
C ARG A 597 -18.76 15.54 -8.87
N MET A 598 -18.44 16.37 -7.89
CA MET A 598 -17.10 16.40 -7.31
C MET A 598 -17.09 16.73 -5.81
N THR A 599 -16.01 16.34 -5.14
CA THR A 599 -15.81 16.60 -3.70
C THR A 599 -15.84 18.09 -3.38
N THR A 600 -15.29 18.92 -4.26
CA THR A 600 -15.18 20.38 -4.06
C THR A 600 -16.55 21.06 -3.97
N GLU A 601 -17.57 20.50 -4.63
CA GLU A 601 -18.94 20.96 -4.53
C GLU A 601 -19.46 20.88 -3.08
N GLN A 602 -19.30 19.75 -2.43
CA GLN A 602 -19.76 19.53 -1.05
C GLN A 602 -18.91 20.32 -0.03
N LEU A 603 -17.62 20.47 -0.30
CA LEU A 603 -16.71 21.29 0.51
C LEU A 603 -17.10 22.78 0.45
N LEU A 604 -17.39 23.29 -0.75
CA LEU A 604 -17.84 24.67 -0.96
C LEU A 604 -19.17 24.91 -0.25
N ARG A 605 -20.14 23.98 -0.40
CA ARG A 605 -21.46 24.08 0.22
C ARG A 605 -21.37 24.23 1.74
N LEU A 606 -20.62 23.33 2.42
CA LEU A 606 -20.45 23.40 3.87
C LEU A 606 -19.77 24.72 4.28
N SER A 607 -18.69 25.12 3.59
CA SER A 607 -17.95 26.34 3.91
C SER A 607 -18.83 27.59 3.74
N GLU A 608 -19.62 27.69 2.66
CA GLU A 608 -20.51 28.79 2.37
C GLU A 608 -21.61 28.90 3.42
N GLU A 609 -22.28 27.78 3.77
CA GLU A 609 -23.33 27.80 4.79
C GLU A 609 -22.78 28.22 6.16
N CYS A 610 -21.54 27.81 6.50
CA CYS A 610 -20.88 28.29 7.73
C CYS A 610 -20.60 29.83 7.70
N HIS A 611 -20.14 30.36 6.56
CA HIS A 611 -19.90 31.79 6.45
C HIS A 611 -21.21 32.59 6.50
N ASN A 612 -22.30 32.09 5.90
CA ASN A 612 -23.63 32.69 5.99
C ASN A 612 -24.18 32.64 7.43
N ALA A 613 -23.91 31.56 8.16
CA ALA A 613 -24.21 31.49 9.59
C ALA A 613 -23.44 32.58 10.38
N PHE A 614 -22.18 32.83 10.07
CA PHE A 614 -21.42 33.91 10.71
C PHE A 614 -21.99 35.28 10.37
N LYS A 615 -22.40 35.55 9.11
CA LYS A 615 -23.04 36.83 8.69
C LYS A 615 -24.31 37.10 9.47
N THR A 616 -25.04 36.05 9.84
CA THR A 616 -26.31 36.12 10.59
C THR A 616 -26.16 35.85 12.09
N GLN A 617 -24.92 35.89 12.63
CA GLN A 617 -24.60 35.64 14.06
C GLN A 617 -25.15 34.30 14.57
N LYS A 618 -25.11 33.28 13.74
CA LYS A 618 -25.47 31.90 14.08
C LYS A 618 -24.23 31.02 14.25
N VAL A 619 -24.40 29.92 14.94
CA VAL A 619 -23.44 28.84 15.06
C VAL A 619 -23.81 27.74 14.07
N THR A 620 -22.80 27.03 13.51
CA THR A 620 -23.05 25.84 12.71
C THR A 620 -22.64 24.63 13.52
N ALA A 621 -23.56 23.70 13.71
CA ALA A 621 -23.27 22.37 14.25
C ALA A 621 -23.17 21.38 13.07
N ALA A 622 -22.03 20.72 12.91
CA ALA A 622 -21.76 19.78 11.82
C ALA A 622 -21.33 18.42 12.38
N LEU A 623 -21.97 17.37 11.86
CA LEU A 623 -21.71 15.98 12.22
C LEU A 623 -21.20 15.23 10.98
N PHE A 624 -20.01 14.67 11.09
CA PHE A 624 -19.38 13.82 10.07
C PHE A 624 -19.46 12.37 10.51
N LEU A 625 -20.07 11.53 9.70
CA LEU A 625 -20.40 10.14 10.01
C LEU A 625 -19.49 9.18 9.24
N ASP A 626 -19.03 8.10 9.91
CA ASP A 626 -18.24 7.01 9.33
C ASP A 626 -19.06 5.72 9.34
N ALA A 627 -19.27 5.11 8.18
CA ALA A 627 -19.97 3.84 8.08
C ALA A 627 -19.02 2.65 8.26
N GLU A 628 -19.41 1.67 9.08
CA GLU A 628 -18.58 0.50 9.36
C GLU A 628 -18.54 -0.47 8.19
N ALA A 629 -17.38 -0.60 7.52
CA ALA A 629 -17.17 -1.52 6.40
C ALA A 629 -18.25 -1.39 5.30
N ALA A 630 -18.54 -0.17 4.89
CA ALA A 630 -19.67 0.21 4.04
C ALA A 630 -19.86 -0.68 2.81
N PHE A 631 -18.79 -0.94 2.04
CA PHE A 631 -18.84 -1.79 0.84
C PHE A 631 -18.91 -3.29 1.17
N ASP A 632 -18.29 -3.70 2.27
CA ASP A 632 -18.11 -5.12 2.61
C ASP A 632 -19.33 -5.69 3.33
N LYS A 633 -20.21 -4.81 3.88
CA LYS A 633 -21.42 -5.18 4.65
C LYS A 633 -22.74 -4.84 3.96
N CYS A 634 -22.75 -4.49 2.67
CA CYS A 634 -24.01 -4.24 1.96
C CYS A 634 -24.91 -5.49 1.97
N TRP A 635 -26.13 -5.35 2.49
CA TRP A 635 -27.09 -6.43 2.56
C TRP A 635 -27.69 -6.76 1.20
N HIS A 636 -27.44 -7.97 0.67
CA HIS A 636 -27.83 -8.36 -0.70
C HIS A 636 -29.34 -8.31 -0.93
N ASN A 637 -30.16 -8.82 0.01
CA ASN A 637 -31.62 -8.77 -0.13
C ASN A 637 -32.15 -7.33 -0.06
N GLY A 638 -31.53 -6.47 0.76
CA GLY A 638 -31.82 -5.05 0.76
C GLY A 638 -31.54 -4.36 -0.59
N ILE A 639 -30.44 -4.72 -1.25
CA ILE A 639 -30.12 -4.25 -2.61
C ILE A 639 -31.21 -4.73 -3.60
N ARG A 640 -31.52 -6.02 -3.60
CA ARG A 640 -32.57 -6.62 -4.46
C ARG A 640 -33.92 -5.92 -4.31
N TYR A 641 -34.31 -5.68 -3.06
CA TYR A 641 -35.55 -4.97 -2.74
C TYR A 641 -35.57 -3.56 -3.36
N LYS A 642 -34.49 -2.79 -3.19
CA LYS A 642 -34.39 -1.42 -3.70
C LYS A 642 -34.35 -1.35 -5.23
N LEU A 643 -33.66 -2.28 -5.89
CA LEU A 643 -33.69 -2.39 -7.36
C LEU A 643 -35.09 -2.55 -7.91
N ARG A 644 -35.94 -3.37 -7.25
CA ARG A 644 -37.31 -3.64 -7.69
C ARG A 644 -38.31 -2.58 -7.22
N LYS A 645 -38.35 -2.28 -5.92
CA LYS A 645 -39.38 -1.41 -5.32
C LYS A 645 -39.09 0.07 -5.50
N ASN A 646 -37.84 0.48 -5.27
CA ASN A 646 -37.50 1.90 -5.32
C ASN A 646 -37.17 2.35 -6.75
N LEU A 647 -36.42 1.54 -7.51
CA LEU A 647 -35.98 1.90 -8.85
C LEU A 647 -36.82 1.32 -9.97
N LYS A 648 -37.65 0.31 -9.69
CA LYS A 648 -38.55 -0.35 -10.65
C LYS A 648 -37.87 -0.79 -11.94
N LEU A 649 -36.64 -1.35 -11.83
CA LEU A 649 -35.87 -1.80 -12.98
C LEU A 649 -36.47 -3.06 -13.61
N PRO A 650 -36.18 -3.36 -14.91
CA PRO A 650 -36.62 -4.57 -15.58
C PRO A 650 -36.14 -5.84 -14.84
N ASN A 651 -37.00 -6.85 -14.75
CA ASN A 651 -36.73 -8.07 -13.99
C ASN A 651 -35.44 -8.77 -14.40
N ARG A 652 -35.17 -8.89 -15.70
CA ARG A 652 -33.93 -9.49 -16.22
C ARG A 652 -32.67 -8.70 -15.82
N PHE A 653 -32.76 -7.36 -15.77
CA PHE A 653 -31.67 -6.54 -15.30
C PHE A 653 -31.44 -6.69 -13.80
N ILE A 654 -32.50 -6.80 -13.01
CA ILE A 654 -32.42 -7.11 -11.56
C ILE A 654 -31.78 -8.48 -11.36
N ARG A 655 -32.17 -9.46 -12.20
CA ARG A 655 -31.68 -10.85 -12.14
C ARG A 655 -30.17 -10.93 -12.36
N ILE A 656 -29.63 -10.25 -13.40
CA ILE A 656 -28.18 -10.27 -13.63
C ILE A 656 -27.38 -9.58 -12.51
N ILE A 657 -27.91 -8.50 -11.90
CA ILE A 657 -27.29 -7.88 -10.73
C ILE A 657 -27.36 -8.83 -9.53
N SER A 658 -28.48 -9.52 -9.32
CA SER A 658 -28.64 -10.55 -8.28
C SER A 658 -27.66 -11.70 -8.49
N SER A 659 -27.54 -12.20 -9.71
CA SER A 659 -26.58 -13.25 -10.09
C SER A 659 -25.13 -12.79 -9.86
N PHE A 660 -24.81 -11.52 -10.14
CA PHE A 660 -23.49 -10.95 -9.83
C PHE A 660 -23.18 -10.96 -8.33
N LEU A 661 -24.17 -10.76 -7.45
CA LEU A 661 -23.98 -10.73 -5.99
C LEU A 661 -23.93 -12.13 -5.37
N THR A 662 -24.61 -13.11 -5.94
CA THR A 662 -24.79 -14.46 -5.39
C THR A 662 -23.59 -15.36 -5.66
N ASP A 663 -23.28 -16.30 -4.74
CA ASP A 663 -22.27 -17.36 -4.85
C ASP A 663 -20.86 -16.81 -5.16
N ARG A 664 -20.55 -15.65 -4.65
CA ARG A 664 -19.21 -15.09 -4.76
C ARG A 664 -18.26 -15.72 -3.78
N THR A 665 -17.04 -15.91 -4.22
CA THR A 665 -15.99 -16.49 -3.39
C THR A 665 -14.68 -15.73 -3.58
N LEU A 666 -13.83 -15.81 -2.56
CA LEU A 666 -12.47 -15.27 -2.63
C LEU A 666 -11.43 -16.25 -2.07
N GLN A 667 -10.19 -16.07 -2.51
CA GLN A 667 -9.01 -16.62 -1.87
C GLN A 667 -7.97 -15.51 -1.68
N VAL A 668 -7.39 -15.47 -0.50
CA VAL A 668 -6.31 -14.52 -0.20
C VAL A 668 -4.99 -15.07 -0.76
N PHE A 669 -4.28 -14.23 -1.49
CA PHE A 669 -2.94 -14.53 -1.97
C PHE A 669 -1.93 -13.65 -1.22
N TYR A 670 -1.10 -14.28 -0.41
CA TYR A 670 -0.08 -13.59 0.38
C TYR A 670 1.29 -14.25 0.17
N ARG A 671 2.21 -13.53 -0.48
CA ARG A 671 3.62 -13.95 -0.69
C ARG A 671 3.84 -15.37 -1.23
N GLY A 672 3.02 -15.81 -2.17
CA GLY A 672 3.10 -17.16 -2.76
C GLY A 672 2.15 -18.18 -2.14
N CYS A 673 1.59 -17.90 -0.95
CA CYS A 673 0.65 -18.79 -0.28
C CYS A 673 -0.80 -18.42 -0.58
N TRP A 674 -1.65 -19.42 -0.74
CA TRP A 674 -3.08 -19.30 -0.96
C TRP A 674 -3.85 -19.70 0.29
N SER A 675 -4.82 -18.90 0.68
CA SER A 675 -5.75 -19.30 1.73
C SER A 675 -6.76 -20.35 1.23
N ARG A 676 -7.55 -20.89 2.14
CA ARG A 676 -8.78 -21.59 1.78
C ARG A 676 -9.73 -20.68 1.00
N LYS A 677 -10.65 -21.28 0.24
CA LYS A 677 -11.73 -20.58 -0.45
C LYS A 677 -12.80 -20.14 0.55
N VAL A 678 -13.22 -18.88 0.46
CA VAL A 678 -14.20 -18.26 1.38
C VAL A 678 -15.41 -17.78 0.58
N GLY A 679 -16.61 -18.10 1.06
CA GLY A 679 -17.89 -17.62 0.50
C GLY A 679 -18.26 -16.24 1.06
N LEU A 680 -18.88 -15.40 0.24
CA LEU A 680 -19.33 -14.05 0.61
C LEU A 680 -20.86 -14.00 0.65
N GLN A 681 -21.43 -13.68 1.82
CA GLN A 681 -22.88 -13.57 2.02
C GLN A 681 -23.40 -12.14 1.94
N ALA A 682 -22.51 -11.17 2.09
CA ALA A 682 -22.83 -9.75 2.02
C ALA A 682 -21.70 -8.97 1.35
N GLY A 683 -21.96 -7.72 1.04
CA GLY A 683 -21.00 -6.78 0.46
C GLY A 683 -20.82 -6.92 -1.04
N THR A 684 -19.95 -6.08 -1.54
CA THR A 684 -19.59 -6.00 -2.96
C THR A 684 -18.08 -6.05 -3.11
N PRO A 685 -17.52 -6.71 -4.16
CA PRO A 685 -16.07 -6.90 -4.28
C PRO A 685 -15.34 -5.58 -4.50
N GLN A 686 -14.36 -5.25 -3.62
CA GLN A 686 -13.49 -4.08 -3.77
C GLN A 686 -12.56 -4.27 -4.96
N GLY A 687 -12.88 -3.63 -6.08
CA GLY A 687 -12.15 -3.75 -7.36
C GLY A 687 -13.05 -4.08 -8.56
N SER A 688 -14.35 -4.26 -8.33
CA SER A 688 -15.38 -4.32 -9.36
C SER A 688 -15.77 -2.90 -9.81
N PRO A 689 -15.93 -2.66 -11.11
CA PRO A 689 -16.48 -1.39 -11.62
C PRO A 689 -17.95 -1.15 -11.25
N LEU A 690 -18.70 -2.20 -10.99
CA LEU A 690 -20.13 -2.14 -10.68
C LEU A 690 -20.38 -1.89 -9.18
N SER A 691 -19.49 -2.32 -8.29
CA SER A 691 -19.65 -2.21 -6.84
C SER A 691 -19.94 -0.80 -6.32
N PRO A 692 -19.26 0.26 -6.79
CA PRO A 692 -19.56 1.63 -6.35
C PRO A 692 -21.01 2.04 -6.64
N LEU A 693 -21.53 1.70 -7.81
CA LEU A 693 -22.90 2.04 -8.21
C LEU A 693 -23.94 1.26 -7.39
N ILE A 694 -23.70 -0.02 -7.13
CA ILE A 694 -24.56 -0.84 -6.26
C ILE A 694 -24.62 -0.22 -4.84
N TYR A 695 -23.47 0.23 -4.32
CA TYR A 695 -23.43 0.90 -3.03
C TYR A 695 -24.26 2.21 -3.05
N LEU A 696 -24.10 3.05 -4.09
CA LEU A 696 -24.91 4.27 -4.22
C LEU A 696 -26.42 3.94 -4.21
N ILE A 697 -26.85 2.91 -4.93
CA ILE A 697 -28.26 2.48 -4.94
C ILE A 697 -28.70 2.05 -3.53
N PHE A 698 -27.82 1.34 -2.81
CA PHE A 698 -28.12 0.86 -1.47
C PHE A 698 -28.37 2.01 -0.48
N VAL A 699 -27.63 3.14 -0.60
CA VAL A 699 -27.75 4.31 0.28
C VAL A 699 -28.55 5.47 -0.32
N ASN A 700 -29.28 5.24 -1.42
CA ASN A 700 -29.93 6.31 -2.18
C ASN A 700 -31.17 6.91 -1.50
N ASP A 701 -31.80 6.17 -0.58
CA ASP A 701 -33.08 6.50 0.06
C ASP A 701 -32.92 6.89 1.53
N LEU A 702 -31.95 7.77 1.83
CA LEU A 702 -31.89 8.33 3.19
C LEU A 702 -33.16 9.12 3.51
N PRO A 703 -33.57 9.17 4.79
CA PRO A 703 -34.83 9.77 5.21
C PRO A 703 -34.97 11.22 4.76
N GLN A 704 -36.05 11.55 4.05
CA GLN A 704 -36.36 12.91 3.61
C GLN A 704 -36.65 13.82 4.82
N GLU A 705 -37.11 13.27 5.91
CA GLU A 705 -37.39 13.94 7.18
C GLU A 705 -36.17 14.70 7.72
N ILE A 706 -34.95 14.24 7.38
CA ILE A 706 -33.70 14.95 7.72
C ILE A 706 -33.68 16.34 7.05
N VAL A 707 -34.06 16.38 5.77
CA VAL A 707 -34.09 17.63 4.99
C VAL A 707 -35.27 18.48 5.42
N ASP A 708 -36.42 17.89 5.70
CA ASP A 708 -37.65 18.55 6.16
C ASP A 708 -37.46 19.25 7.52
N LEU A 709 -36.59 18.74 8.38
CA LEU A 709 -36.10 19.39 9.58
C LEU A 709 -35.26 20.66 9.28
N GLY A 710 -34.94 20.94 8.02
CA GLY A 710 -34.01 21.98 7.60
C GLY A 710 -32.55 21.69 7.98
N LEU A 711 -32.19 20.41 8.01
CA LEU A 711 -30.80 19.98 8.08
C LEU A 711 -30.20 19.87 6.67
N SER A 712 -29.01 20.35 6.50
CA SER A 712 -28.24 20.09 5.29
C SER A 712 -27.62 18.69 5.35
N LEU A 713 -27.86 17.90 4.30
CA LEU A 713 -27.35 16.54 4.13
C LEU A 713 -26.37 16.52 2.95
N SER A 714 -25.21 15.96 3.14
CA SER A 714 -24.20 15.69 2.12
C SER A 714 -23.76 14.24 2.15
N GLN A 715 -23.71 13.61 0.99
CA GLN A 715 -23.18 12.27 0.79
C GLN A 715 -22.10 12.30 -0.30
N TYR A 716 -20.97 11.69 -0.02
CA TYR A 716 -19.95 11.38 -1.01
C TYR A 716 -19.50 9.93 -0.85
N ALA A 717 -20.20 9.03 -1.52
CA ALA A 717 -20.10 7.58 -1.31
C ALA A 717 -20.50 7.20 0.13
N ASP A 718 -19.57 6.69 0.92
CA ASP A 718 -19.72 6.33 2.33
C ASP A 718 -19.52 7.51 3.30
N ASP A 719 -18.86 8.59 2.86
CA ASP A 719 -18.73 9.81 3.66
C ASP A 719 -20.07 10.56 3.71
N THR A 720 -20.69 10.62 4.87
CA THR A 720 -21.97 11.30 5.11
C THR A 720 -21.78 12.43 6.12
N ALA A 721 -22.32 13.60 5.83
CA ALA A 721 -22.29 14.74 6.74
C ALA A 721 -23.67 15.39 6.88
N LEU A 722 -24.02 15.78 8.10
CA LEU A 722 -25.21 16.51 8.47
C LEU A 722 -24.79 17.82 9.14
N TRP A 723 -25.41 18.94 8.80
CA TRP A 723 -25.16 20.18 9.52
C TRP A 723 -26.38 21.11 9.52
N THR A 724 -26.37 22.06 10.46
CA THR A 724 -27.39 23.09 10.58
C THR A 724 -26.84 24.37 11.16
N ALA A 725 -27.34 25.51 10.70
CA ALA A 725 -27.09 26.81 11.33
C ALA A 725 -28.19 27.11 12.36
N ALA A 726 -27.81 27.58 13.54
CA ALA A 726 -28.71 27.83 14.66
C ALA A 726 -28.26 29.05 15.47
N TYR A 727 -29.16 29.71 16.19
CA TYR A 727 -28.82 30.84 17.06
C TYR A 727 -28.07 30.43 18.30
N THR A 728 -28.27 29.18 18.78
CA THR A 728 -27.55 28.62 19.96
C THR A 728 -27.00 27.23 19.63
N VAL A 729 -25.91 26.86 20.29
CA VAL A 729 -25.32 25.50 20.17
C VAL A 729 -26.35 24.47 20.59
N ALA A 730 -27.03 24.66 21.73
CA ALA A 730 -28.03 23.72 22.26
C ALA A 730 -29.15 23.44 21.25
N PHE A 731 -29.68 24.47 20.59
CA PHE A 731 -30.71 24.28 19.55
C PHE A 731 -30.18 23.52 18.32
N GLY A 732 -28.96 23.85 17.87
CA GLY A 732 -28.29 23.13 16.78
C GLY A 732 -28.07 21.66 17.07
N ILE A 733 -27.63 21.33 18.28
CA ILE A 733 -27.43 19.94 18.76
C ILE A 733 -28.78 19.19 18.84
N SER A 734 -29.81 19.81 19.42
CA SER A 734 -31.16 19.21 19.49
C SER A 734 -31.69 18.87 18.09
N LYS A 735 -31.48 19.76 17.12
CA LYS A 735 -31.92 19.58 15.75
C LYS A 735 -31.13 18.46 15.05
N LEU A 736 -29.79 18.42 15.24
CA LEU A 736 -28.95 17.33 14.73
C LEU A 736 -29.34 15.99 15.36
N GLN A 737 -29.67 15.93 16.66
CA GLN A 737 -30.08 14.73 17.33
C GLN A 737 -31.39 14.16 16.72
N LYS A 738 -32.36 15.02 16.41
CA LYS A 738 -33.60 14.60 15.74
C LYS A 738 -33.32 13.99 14.37
N GLY A 739 -32.50 14.66 13.57
CA GLY A 739 -32.09 14.11 12.26
C GLY A 739 -31.30 12.80 12.37
N LEU A 740 -30.44 12.70 13.39
CA LEU A 740 -29.67 11.50 13.67
C LEU A 740 -30.57 10.33 14.07
N ASN A 741 -31.64 10.57 14.80
CA ASN A 741 -32.62 9.56 15.18
C ASN A 741 -33.36 8.99 13.93
N PHE A 742 -33.72 9.83 12.96
CA PHE A 742 -34.27 9.37 11.67
C PHE A 742 -33.25 8.53 10.91
N LEU A 743 -32.00 8.99 10.85
CA LEU A 743 -30.93 8.23 10.20
C LEU A 743 -30.68 6.89 10.88
N GLU A 744 -30.68 6.86 12.21
CA GLU A 744 -30.54 5.62 12.99
C GLU A 744 -31.67 4.65 12.70
N GLY A 745 -32.92 5.13 12.62
CA GLY A 745 -34.08 4.32 12.21
C GLY A 745 -33.91 3.71 10.83
N TRP A 746 -33.37 4.46 9.87
CA TRP A 746 -33.01 3.97 8.55
C TRP A 746 -31.88 2.92 8.63
N CYS A 747 -30.85 3.19 9.38
CA CYS A 747 -29.73 2.26 9.60
C CYS A 747 -30.20 0.92 10.20
N ARG A 748 -31.12 0.97 11.19
CA ARG A 748 -31.70 -0.24 11.81
C ARG A 748 -32.51 -1.06 10.81
N ARG A 749 -33.26 -0.43 9.89
CA ARG A 749 -34.01 -1.09 8.82
C ARG A 749 -33.09 -1.75 7.78
N TRP A 750 -32.10 -1.00 7.28
CA TRP A 750 -31.24 -1.44 6.17
C TRP A 750 -29.96 -2.14 6.62
N ARG A 751 -29.81 -2.41 7.93
CA ARG A 751 -28.71 -3.18 8.51
C ARG A 751 -27.33 -2.50 8.27
N VAL A 752 -27.31 -1.18 8.33
CA VAL A 752 -26.10 -0.36 8.27
C VAL A 752 -25.70 0.01 9.69
N LYS A 753 -24.42 -0.14 10.05
CA LYS A 753 -23.91 0.34 11.33
C LYS A 753 -22.98 1.53 11.08
N LEU A 754 -23.28 2.64 11.74
CA LEU A 754 -22.39 3.79 11.81
C LEU A 754 -21.46 3.64 13.01
N ASN A 755 -20.23 4.16 12.90
CA ASN A 755 -19.21 4.06 13.94
C ASN A 755 -19.16 5.36 14.74
N GLY A 756 -19.63 5.35 15.98
CA GLY A 756 -19.65 6.53 16.85
C GLY A 756 -18.25 7.06 17.20
N ASP A 757 -17.28 6.15 17.46
CA ASP A 757 -15.91 6.56 17.81
C ASP A 757 -15.18 7.30 16.70
N LYS A 758 -15.51 6.98 15.44
CA LYS A 758 -14.91 7.64 14.27
C LYS A 758 -15.73 8.83 13.78
N SER A 759 -17.00 8.87 14.10
CA SER A 759 -17.87 9.99 13.78
C SER A 759 -17.45 11.23 14.59
N LYS A 760 -17.57 12.42 14.01
CA LYS A 760 -17.05 13.65 14.63
C LYS A 760 -18.10 14.75 14.62
N LEU A 761 -18.36 15.31 15.79
CA LEU A 761 -19.17 16.51 15.94
C LEU A 761 -18.26 17.75 15.98
N LEU A 762 -18.47 18.71 15.09
CA LEU A 762 -17.74 19.97 15.04
C LEU A 762 -18.69 21.15 15.24
N ILE A 763 -18.44 21.96 16.24
CA ILE A 763 -19.17 23.22 16.46
C ILE A 763 -18.34 24.35 15.84
N ILE A 764 -18.90 25.04 14.85
CA ILE A 764 -18.23 26.11 14.12
C ILE A 764 -18.89 27.44 14.51
N SER A 765 -18.17 28.29 15.22
CA SER A 765 -18.68 29.55 15.74
C SER A 765 -17.59 30.61 15.91
N ARG A 766 -17.90 31.86 15.65
CA ARG A 766 -17.06 33.01 16.03
C ARG A 766 -17.58 33.70 17.30
N LEU A 767 -18.75 33.29 17.78
CA LEU A 767 -19.34 33.78 19.02
C LEU A 767 -18.62 33.19 20.24
N ARG A 768 -18.58 33.95 21.32
CA ARG A 768 -18.10 33.47 22.63
C ARG A 768 -19.32 32.98 23.43
N GLU A 769 -19.71 31.74 23.21
CA GLU A 769 -20.72 31.13 24.07
C GLU A 769 -20.08 30.60 25.38
N LYS A 770 -20.68 30.96 26.51
CA LYS A 770 -20.40 30.34 27.80
C LYS A 770 -21.40 29.18 27.94
N THR A 771 -21.08 28.00 27.46
CA THR A 771 -21.88 26.81 27.76
C THR A 771 -21.33 26.12 28.99
N SER A 772 -22.20 25.91 29.99
CA SER A 772 -21.85 25.17 31.21
C SER A 772 -21.73 23.68 31.01
N GLU A 773 -22.30 23.15 29.93
CA GLU A 773 -22.28 21.71 29.59
C GLU A 773 -21.64 21.47 28.23
N THR A 774 -20.89 20.37 28.14
CA THR A 774 -20.30 19.93 26.86
C THR A 774 -21.41 19.30 26.00
N PRO A 775 -21.80 19.93 24.87
CA PRO A 775 -22.84 19.37 24.01
C PRO A 775 -22.39 18.02 23.43
N CYS A 776 -23.26 17.02 23.40
CA CYS A 776 -22.99 15.71 22.82
C CYS A 776 -24.17 15.20 22.02
N LEU A 777 -23.92 14.24 21.12
CA LEU A 777 -24.93 13.52 20.37
C LEU A 777 -24.87 12.03 20.73
N GLN A 778 -26.03 11.38 20.73
CA GLN A 778 -26.12 9.93 20.92
C GLN A 778 -26.39 9.26 19.56
N LEU A 779 -25.59 8.24 19.23
CA LEU A 779 -25.74 7.42 18.05
C LEU A 779 -25.65 5.94 18.45
N PHE A 780 -26.75 5.20 18.35
CA PHE A 780 -26.90 3.87 18.93
C PHE A 780 -26.55 3.89 20.44
N ASP A 781 -25.50 3.16 20.82
CA ASP A 781 -25.01 3.09 22.19
C ASP A 781 -23.80 4.04 22.42
N ASP A 782 -23.34 4.76 21.39
CA ASP A 782 -22.15 5.60 21.43
C ASP A 782 -22.49 7.07 21.69
N ILE A 783 -21.62 7.77 22.43
CA ILE A 783 -21.72 9.24 22.67
C ILE A 783 -20.67 9.96 21.82
N ILE A 784 -21.11 10.83 20.92
CA ILE A 784 -20.25 11.65 20.07
C ILE A 784 -20.05 13.01 20.72
N LYS A 785 -18.82 13.30 21.16
CA LYS A 785 -18.40 14.57 21.75
C LYS A 785 -17.85 15.52 20.70
N PRO A 786 -17.94 16.86 20.92
CA PRO A 786 -17.34 17.84 20.04
C PRO A 786 -15.83 17.71 19.95
N VAL A 787 -15.29 17.92 18.76
CA VAL A 787 -13.85 17.95 18.49
C VAL A 787 -13.43 19.33 17.98
N PRO A 788 -12.19 19.77 18.20
CA PRO A 788 -11.71 21.08 17.74
C PRO A 788 -11.55 21.15 16.22
N THR A 789 -11.31 20.02 15.59
CA THR A 789 -11.16 19.89 14.13
C THR A 789 -11.78 18.60 13.62
N ALA A 790 -12.30 18.64 12.41
CA ALA A 790 -12.81 17.45 11.72
C ALA A 790 -12.40 17.46 10.24
N ARG A 791 -12.00 16.30 9.74
CA ARG A 791 -11.64 16.14 8.33
C ARG A 791 -12.84 15.68 7.54
N PHE A 792 -13.22 16.48 6.53
CA PHE A 792 -14.28 16.14 5.60
C PHE A 792 -13.75 16.19 4.16
N LEU A 793 -13.93 15.13 3.40
CA LEU A 793 -13.47 14.99 2.01
C LEU A 793 -12.02 15.50 1.79
N GLY A 794 -11.13 15.20 2.73
CA GLY A 794 -9.72 15.54 2.63
C GLY A 794 -9.33 16.94 3.10
N VAL A 795 -10.27 17.82 3.46
CA VAL A 795 -10.05 19.16 4.05
C VAL A 795 -10.32 19.11 5.55
N GLU A 796 -9.42 19.70 6.35
CA GLU A 796 -9.58 19.82 7.80
C GLU A 796 -10.32 21.11 8.11
N PHE A 797 -11.53 21.00 8.68
CA PHE A 797 -12.33 22.12 9.18
C PHE A 797 -12.03 22.33 10.66
N ASP A 798 -11.90 23.58 11.10
CA ASP A 798 -11.72 23.95 12.48
C ASP A 798 -12.91 24.74 13.04
N SER A 799 -13.04 24.81 14.35
CA SER A 799 -14.16 25.45 15.05
C SER A 799 -14.35 26.94 14.76
N ARG A 800 -13.36 27.62 14.18
CA ARG A 800 -13.45 29.05 13.79
C ARG A 800 -13.40 29.28 12.27
N LEU A 801 -13.27 28.20 11.50
CA LEU A 801 -13.15 28.23 10.04
C LEU A 801 -11.95 29.07 9.56
N ASN A 802 -10.83 28.97 10.31
CA ASN A 802 -9.58 29.64 9.95
C ASN A 802 -8.70 28.78 9.04
N PHE A 803 -9.00 27.50 8.91
CA PHE A 803 -8.26 26.50 8.13
C PHE A 803 -6.75 26.42 8.47
N ALA A 804 -6.35 26.92 9.63
CA ALA A 804 -4.95 26.91 10.03
C ALA A 804 -4.35 25.50 10.11
N PRO A 805 -5.02 24.47 10.70
CA PRO A 805 -4.53 23.09 10.72
C PRO A 805 -4.41 22.51 9.31
N HIS A 806 -5.40 22.74 8.45
CA HIS A 806 -5.37 22.29 7.06
C HIS A 806 -4.21 22.87 6.26
N ILE A 807 -4.06 24.21 6.33
CA ILE A 807 -2.99 24.92 5.62
C ILE A 807 -1.61 24.48 6.13
N GLN A 808 -1.46 24.20 7.44
CA GLN A 808 -0.24 23.67 8.00
C GLN A 808 0.09 22.27 7.44
N ASP A 809 -0.90 21.36 7.36
CA ASP A 809 -0.70 20.01 6.77
C ASP A 809 -0.28 20.09 5.30
N ILE A 810 -1.06 20.80 4.46
CA ILE A 810 -0.75 20.87 3.03
C ILE A 810 0.58 21.57 2.76
N ASN A 811 0.93 22.59 3.55
CA ASN A 811 2.22 23.29 3.45
C ASN A 811 3.39 22.39 3.88
N GLY A 812 3.24 21.61 4.94
CA GLY A 812 4.22 20.62 5.37
C GLY A 812 4.48 19.56 4.28
N ARG A 813 3.43 19.05 3.66
CA ARG A 813 3.52 18.11 2.53
C ARG A 813 4.15 18.77 1.29
N ALA A 814 3.85 20.03 1.01
CA ALA A 814 4.44 20.78 -0.09
C ALA A 814 5.93 21.00 0.11
N ASN A 815 6.38 21.33 1.33
CA ASN A 815 7.79 21.50 1.67
C ASN A 815 8.61 20.21 1.51
N LYS A 816 8.03 19.03 1.90
CA LYS A 816 8.66 17.73 1.61
C LYS A 816 8.85 17.52 0.10
N ARG A 817 7.85 17.89 -0.72
CA ARG A 817 7.93 17.79 -2.18
C ARG A 817 8.89 18.81 -2.79
N LEU A 818 9.05 19.99 -2.19
CA LEU A 818 9.99 21.01 -2.60
C LEU A 818 11.45 20.54 -2.50
N ASN A 819 11.78 19.67 -1.54
CA ASN A 819 13.10 19.06 -1.45
C ASN A 819 13.45 18.24 -2.71
N VAL A 820 12.46 17.61 -3.35
CA VAL A 820 12.66 16.91 -4.63
C VAL A 820 13.03 17.90 -5.73
N LEU A 821 12.36 19.05 -5.81
CA LEU A 821 12.70 20.10 -6.75
C LEU A 821 14.13 20.62 -6.53
N ARG A 822 14.55 20.83 -5.28
CA ARG A 822 15.93 21.24 -4.93
C ARG A 822 16.96 20.23 -5.42
N VAL A 823 16.72 18.94 -5.24
CA VAL A 823 17.63 17.89 -5.72
C VAL A 823 17.70 17.90 -7.25
N LEU A 824 16.57 17.99 -7.94
CA LEU A 824 16.52 18.04 -9.40
C LEU A 824 17.18 19.33 -9.95
N SER A 825 16.99 20.46 -9.27
CA SER A 825 17.64 21.74 -9.66
C SER A 825 19.16 21.63 -9.57
N ARG A 826 19.69 21.02 -8.50
CA ARG A 826 21.14 20.74 -8.34
C ARG A 826 21.64 19.70 -9.35
N GLY A 827 20.79 18.78 -9.78
CA GLY A 827 21.07 17.77 -10.80
C GLY A 827 20.98 18.29 -12.25
N GLY A 828 20.80 19.60 -12.45
CA GLY A 828 20.84 20.21 -13.78
C GLY A 828 19.51 20.23 -14.55
N ALA A 829 18.37 19.87 -13.93
CA ALA A 829 17.07 19.97 -14.59
C ALA A 829 16.81 21.43 -15.04
N THR A 830 16.23 21.59 -16.25
CA THR A 830 15.96 22.93 -16.80
C THR A 830 14.91 23.70 -15.99
N PRO A 831 14.94 25.04 -15.96
CA PRO A 831 13.93 25.87 -15.33
C PRO A 831 12.51 25.51 -15.76
N SER A 832 12.28 25.29 -17.07
CA SER A 832 10.98 24.87 -17.62
C SER A 832 10.50 23.55 -17.04
N THR A 833 11.40 22.55 -16.92
CA THR A 833 11.08 21.24 -16.31
C THR A 833 10.70 21.38 -14.84
N LEU A 834 11.43 22.17 -14.06
CA LEU A 834 11.17 22.40 -12.65
C LEU A 834 9.84 23.15 -12.43
N THR A 835 9.59 24.16 -13.24
CA THR A 835 8.32 24.92 -13.24
C THR A 835 7.13 24.02 -13.57
N LYS A 836 7.28 23.16 -14.58
CA LYS A 836 6.29 22.14 -14.94
C LYS A 836 6.06 21.14 -13.78
N LEU A 837 7.12 20.69 -13.12
CA LEU A 837 7.04 19.81 -11.95
C LEU A 837 6.35 20.51 -10.77
N TYR A 838 6.63 21.77 -10.48
CA TYR A 838 5.87 22.52 -9.49
C TYR A 838 4.37 22.49 -9.79
N GLY A 839 3.99 22.83 -11.03
CA GLY A 839 2.61 22.85 -11.47
C GLY A 839 1.87 21.51 -11.38
N MET A 840 2.58 20.39 -11.61
CA MET A 840 1.99 19.03 -11.59
C MET A 840 2.08 18.31 -10.25
N TYR A 841 3.06 18.65 -9.41
CA TYR A 841 3.39 17.86 -8.23
C TYR A 841 3.19 18.59 -6.90
N ILE A 842 3.43 19.89 -6.83
CA ILE A 842 3.29 20.69 -5.60
C ILE A 842 1.97 21.46 -5.61
N ARG A 843 1.71 22.24 -6.64
CA ARG A 843 0.54 23.14 -6.74
C ARG A 843 -0.80 22.44 -6.55
N PRO A 844 -1.04 21.19 -7.01
CA PRO A 844 -2.30 20.50 -6.78
C PRO A 844 -2.64 20.27 -5.30
N LEU A 845 -1.66 20.30 -4.39
CA LEU A 845 -1.91 20.25 -2.95
C LEU A 845 -2.66 21.49 -2.46
N PHE A 846 -2.39 22.64 -3.06
CA PHE A 846 -3.01 23.92 -2.74
C PHE A 846 -4.32 24.14 -3.50
N GLU A 847 -4.46 23.56 -4.70
CA GLU A 847 -5.64 23.66 -5.55
C GLU A 847 -6.80 22.78 -5.05
N TYR A 848 -6.50 21.58 -4.48
CA TYR A 848 -7.53 20.66 -4.00
C TYR A 848 -8.29 21.26 -2.81
N GLY A 849 -9.62 21.31 -2.92
CA GLY A 849 -10.50 21.80 -1.86
C GLY A 849 -10.39 23.31 -1.59
N SER A 850 -9.61 24.04 -2.41
CA SER A 850 -9.40 25.49 -2.21
C SER A 850 -10.69 26.32 -2.19
N ALA A 851 -11.74 25.87 -2.85
CA ALA A 851 -13.05 26.50 -2.79
C ALA A 851 -13.58 26.64 -1.35
N ALA A 852 -13.25 25.70 -0.46
CA ALA A 852 -13.67 25.76 0.93
C ALA A 852 -12.87 26.78 1.75
N PHE A 853 -11.57 26.91 1.52
CA PHE A 853 -10.68 27.75 2.32
C PHE A 853 -10.20 29.03 1.63
N LEU A 854 -10.83 29.40 0.49
CA LEU A 854 -10.49 30.62 -0.24
C LEU A 854 -10.69 31.90 0.61
N ALA A 855 -11.68 31.86 1.51
CA ALA A 855 -11.98 32.91 2.47
C ALA A 855 -11.19 32.80 3.79
N ALA A 856 -10.18 31.95 3.86
CA ALA A 856 -9.31 31.86 5.04
C ALA A 856 -8.56 33.19 5.27
N PRO A 857 -8.16 33.49 6.54
CA PRO A 857 -7.41 34.69 6.86
C PRO A 857 -6.15 34.84 6.01
N LYS A 858 -5.87 36.07 5.57
CA LYS A 858 -4.76 36.40 4.68
C LYS A 858 -3.41 35.85 5.15
N ASN A 859 -3.14 35.94 6.45
CA ASN A 859 -1.92 35.40 7.05
C ASN A 859 -1.76 33.88 6.89
N GLN A 860 -2.86 33.13 6.78
CA GLN A 860 -2.81 31.69 6.50
C GLN A 860 -2.51 31.42 5.02
N LEU A 861 -3.20 32.14 4.11
CA LEU A 861 -2.95 32.01 2.66
C LEU A 861 -1.53 32.44 2.26
N GLU A 862 -0.95 33.41 2.97
CA GLU A 862 0.43 33.84 2.77
C GLU A 862 1.44 32.71 3.05
N LYS A 863 1.14 31.75 3.95
CA LYS A 863 2.04 30.62 4.22
C LYS A 863 2.23 29.75 2.98
N ILE A 864 1.17 29.44 2.27
CA ILE A 864 1.25 28.65 1.02
C ILE A 864 1.81 29.47 -0.14
N GLN A 865 1.56 30.79 -0.18
CA GLN A 865 2.18 31.71 -1.15
C GLN A 865 3.71 31.72 -0.98
N LYS A 866 4.24 31.74 0.26
CA LYS A 866 5.66 31.68 0.53
C LYS A 866 6.28 30.40 -0.02
N THR A 867 5.59 29.28 0.07
CA THR A 867 6.05 27.99 -0.50
C THR A 867 6.04 28.02 -2.04
N GLN A 868 5.07 28.67 -2.68
CA GLN A 868 5.10 28.90 -4.13
C GLN A 868 6.30 29.76 -4.51
N ASN A 869 6.54 30.86 -3.80
CA ASN A 869 7.67 31.76 -4.07
C ASN A 869 9.02 31.01 -3.99
N GLU A 870 9.17 30.17 -2.98
CA GLU A 870 10.37 29.34 -2.83
C GLU A 870 10.51 28.31 -3.97
N ALA A 871 9.38 27.68 -4.38
CA ALA A 871 9.39 26.76 -5.51
C ALA A 871 9.78 27.44 -6.81
N ILE A 872 9.35 28.68 -7.07
CA ILE A 872 9.76 29.47 -8.23
C ILE A 872 11.26 29.81 -8.15
N ARG A 873 11.75 30.27 -6.99
CA ARG A 873 13.19 30.55 -6.80
C ARG A 873 14.04 29.34 -7.12
N VAL A 874 13.69 28.19 -6.59
CA VAL A 874 14.39 26.92 -6.84
C VAL A 874 14.34 26.57 -8.33
N SER A 875 13.19 26.75 -8.97
CA SER A 875 12.99 26.41 -10.38
C SER A 875 13.80 27.31 -11.33
N LEU A 876 13.82 28.59 -11.06
CA LEU A 876 14.55 29.59 -11.88
C LEU A 876 15.99 29.85 -11.39
N ARG A 877 16.39 29.21 -10.27
CA ARG A 877 17.72 29.40 -9.63
C ARG A 877 17.97 30.84 -9.25
N LEU A 878 16.91 31.54 -8.79
CA LEU A 878 17.03 32.97 -8.44
C LEU A 878 17.52 33.17 -7.00
N PRO A 879 18.35 34.20 -6.75
CA PRO A 879 18.76 34.54 -5.41
C PRO A 879 17.60 35.14 -4.57
N SER A 880 17.77 35.12 -3.25
CA SER A 880 16.71 35.50 -2.28
C SER A 880 16.29 36.98 -2.37
N TYR A 881 17.14 37.86 -2.85
CA TYR A 881 16.89 39.31 -2.94
C TYR A 881 16.01 39.74 -4.13
N ILE A 882 15.73 38.85 -5.09
CA ILE A 882 14.89 39.19 -6.24
C ILE A 882 13.46 39.48 -5.76
N ARG A 883 12.87 40.60 -6.23
CA ARG A 883 11.49 41.02 -5.90
C ARG A 883 10.48 39.98 -6.37
N ILE A 884 9.50 39.72 -5.53
CA ILE A 884 8.46 38.67 -5.77
C ILE A 884 7.74 38.88 -7.11
N ASN A 885 7.35 40.11 -7.46
CA ASN A 885 6.62 40.37 -8.71
C ASN A 885 7.47 40.01 -9.94
N LEU A 886 8.73 40.45 -10.01
CA LEU A 886 9.63 40.10 -11.10
C LEU A 886 9.85 38.58 -11.22
N MET A 887 9.95 37.89 -10.08
CA MET A 887 10.07 36.45 -10.06
C MET A 887 8.83 35.73 -10.65
N HIS A 888 7.62 36.23 -10.36
CA HIS A 888 6.38 35.69 -10.90
C HIS A 888 6.25 35.97 -12.41
N GLU A 889 6.65 37.13 -12.86
CA GLU A 889 6.72 37.49 -14.29
C GLU A 889 7.70 36.58 -15.03
N ALA A 890 8.92 36.44 -14.52
CA ALA A 890 9.93 35.55 -15.13
C ALA A 890 9.48 34.08 -15.18
N ALA A 891 8.69 33.63 -14.21
CA ALA A 891 8.10 32.30 -14.19
C ALA A 891 6.86 32.16 -15.07
N SER A 892 6.30 33.26 -15.58
CA SER A 892 4.97 33.29 -16.19
C SER A 892 3.90 32.60 -15.33
N MET A 893 3.95 32.85 -14.02
CA MET A 893 3.05 32.25 -13.02
C MET A 893 2.31 33.33 -12.23
N PRO A 894 0.97 33.27 -12.13
CA PRO A 894 0.22 34.14 -11.24
C PRO A 894 0.53 33.85 -9.77
N LYS A 895 0.24 34.80 -8.89
CA LYS A 895 0.23 34.54 -7.45
C LYS A 895 -0.78 33.44 -7.15
N LEU A 896 -0.52 32.69 -6.08
CA LEU A 896 -1.34 31.51 -5.77
C LEU A 896 -2.81 31.90 -5.52
N GLN A 897 -3.06 33.01 -4.83
CA GLN A 897 -4.42 33.47 -4.56
C GLN A 897 -5.20 33.78 -5.85
N ASP A 898 -4.59 34.50 -6.81
CA ASP A 898 -5.21 34.79 -8.11
C ASP A 898 -5.52 33.51 -8.86
N ARG A 899 -4.55 32.57 -8.86
CA ARG A 899 -4.71 31.23 -9.47
C ARG A 899 -5.85 30.43 -8.84
N LEU A 900 -5.96 30.43 -7.51
CA LEU A 900 -7.03 29.72 -6.81
C LEU A 900 -8.39 30.35 -7.11
N THR A 901 -8.48 31.68 -7.14
CA THR A 901 -9.69 32.40 -7.51
C THR A 901 -10.14 32.05 -8.93
N ASP A 902 -9.25 32.12 -9.92
CA ASP A 902 -9.56 31.76 -11.31
C ASP A 902 -9.98 30.32 -11.48
N LEU A 903 -9.27 29.39 -10.79
CA LEU A 903 -9.62 27.98 -10.81
C LEU A 903 -11.03 27.74 -10.26
N ASN A 904 -11.35 28.35 -9.12
CA ASN A 904 -12.62 28.16 -8.45
C ASN A 904 -13.78 28.87 -9.18
N LYS A 905 -13.54 30.01 -9.85
CA LYS A 905 -14.52 30.63 -10.75
C LYS A 905 -14.92 29.69 -11.89
N LYS A 906 -13.96 29.09 -12.58
CA LYS A 906 -14.20 28.10 -13.63
C LYS A 906 -14.96 26.88 -13.10
N LEU A 907 -14.57 26.43 -11.92
CA LEU A 907 -15.22 25.31 -11.23
C LEU A 907 -16.68 25.64 -10.90
N LEU A 908 -16.94 26.83 -10.35
CA LEU A 908 -18.30 27.30 -10.01
C LEU A 908 -19.21 27.34 -11.23
N LEU A 909 -18.70 27.80 -12.39
CA LEU A 909 -19.47 27.78 -13.65
C LEU A 909 -19.84 26.34 -14.04
N THR A 910 -18.90 25.39 -13.89
CA THR A 910 -19.16 23.97 -14.18
C THR A 910 -20.18 23.35 -13.22
N ILE A 911 -20.12 23.72 -11.94
CA ILE A 911 -21.05 23.25 -10.92
C ILE A 911 -22.46 23.80 -11.18
N LYS A 912 -22.59 25.10 -11.47
CA LYS A 912 -23.88 25.73 -11.79
C LYS A 912 -24.59 25.04 -12.97
N GLN A 913 -23.86 24.63 -14.00
CA GLN A 913 -24.39 23.90 -15.15
C GLN A 913 -24.91 22.49 -14.83
N ASN A 914 -24.49 21.90 -13.72
CA ASN A 914 -24.75 20.51 -13.39
C ASN A 914 -25.48 20.30 -12.05
N ASN A 915 -25.74 21.34 -11.27
CA ASN A 915 -26.31 21.20 -9.92
C ASN A 915 -27.16 22.44 -9.49
N GLU A 916 -28.48 22.24 -9.41
CA GLU A 916 -29.45 23.23 -8.96
C GLU A 916 -29.24 23.68 -7.51
N HIS A 917 -28.65 22.83 -6.63
CA HIS A 917 -28.47 23.17 -5.21
C HIS A 917 -27.50 24.33 -4.96
N ILE A 918 -26.59 24.64 -5.87
CA ILE A 918 -25.66 25.75 -5.73
C ILE A 918 -26.30 27.06 -6.23
N GLU A 919 -27.29 26.99 -7.11
CA GLU A 919 -28.07 28.18 -7.48
C GLU A 919 -28.80 28.75 -6.26
N HIS A 920 -29.35 27.89 -5.40
CA HIS A 920 -29.98 28.35 -4.15
C HIS A 920 -29.00 29.07 -3.21
N LEU A 921 -27.78 28.56 -3.06
CA LEU A 921 -26.73 29.20 -2.25
C LEU A 921 -26.34 30.59 -2.78
N ALA A 922 -26.46 30.79 -4.09
CA ALA A 922 -26.18 32.08 -4.73
C ALA A 922 -27.38 33.05 -4.66
N SER A 923 -28.63 32.52 -4.60
CA SER A 923 -29.87 33.30 -4.54
C SER A 923 -30.27 33.73 -3.12
N ASP A 924 -29.90 32.92 -2.10
CA ASP A 924 -30.18 33.22 -0.67
C ASP A 924 -29.31 34.33 -0.07
N ARG A 925 -28.69 35.17 -0.88
CA ARG A 925 -27.97 36.39 -0.48
C ARG A 925 -28.96 37.45 -0.05
N SER A 926 -29.78 37.14 0.94
CA SER A 926 -30.77 38.04 1.42
C SER A 926 -30.15 39.24 2.16
N ALA A 927 -30.84 40.35 2.09
CA ALA A 927 -30.57 41.65 2.66
C ALA A 927 -30.34 41.70 4.20
N ASN A 928 -30.27 40.58 4.87
CA ASN A 928 -30.20 40.42 6.34
C ASN A 928 -28.78 40.16 6.91
N SER A 929 -27.75 40.69 6.25
CA SER A 929 -26.38 40.54 6.79
C SER A 929 -26.15 41.47 7.97
N ILE A 930 -26.06 40.94 9.18
CA ILE A 930 -25.74 41.68 10.41
C ILE A 930 -24.23 42.02 10.49
N SER A 931 -23.40 41.29 9.76
CA SER A 931 -21.93 41.47 9.75
C SER A 931 -21.36 41.53 8.33
N PRO A 932 -21.41 42.67 7.68
CA PRO A 932 -21.02 42.84 6.26
C PRO A 932 -19.52 42.61 5.99
N ASN A 933 -18.68 42.63 7.01
CA ASN A 933 -17.24 42.40 6.90
C ASN A 933 -16.83 40.92 6.80
N ILE A 934 -17.79 39.99 6.88
CA ILE A 934 -17.52 38.56 6.74
C ILE A 934 -17.62 38.15 5.27
N ILE A 935 -16.48 37.88 4.66
CA ILE A 935 -16.38 37.50 3.25
C ILE A 935 -16.48 35.96 3.17
N SER A 936 -17.39 35.46 2.38
CA SER A 936 -17.54 34.03 2.09
C SER A 936 -16.78 33.63 0.83
N PRO A 937 -16.54 32.32 0.59
CA PRO A 937 -15.98 31.86 -0.67
C PRO A 937 -16.74 32.34 -1.92
N LEU A 938 -18.06 32.33 -1.89
CA LEU A 938 -18.86 32.80 -3.03
C LEU A 938 -18.78 34.33 -3.23
N ASP A 939 -18.58 35.13 -2.18
CA ASP A 939 -18.34 36.58 -2.32
C ASP A 939 -17.05 36.89 -3.10
N ILE A 940 -16.04 36.00 -2.99
CA ILE A 940 -14.78 36.10 -3.73
C ILE A 940 -14.94 35.62 -5.18
N LEU A 941 -15.80 34.61 -5.40
CA LEU A 941 -15.90 33.91 -6.68
C LEU A 941 -16.92 34.57 -7.65
N LEU A 942 -17.92 35.21 -7.15
CA LEU A 942 -18.91 35.95 -7.94
C LEU A 942 -18.50 37.40 -8.12
#